data_77c1bc6a5f57e403da59f9d24c8123f0
#
_entry.id   77c1bc6a5f57e403da59f9d24c8123f0
#
_cell.length_a   1.000
_cell.length_b   1.000
_cell.length_c   1.000
_cell.angle_alpha   90.00
_cell.angle_beta   90.00
_cell.angle_gamma   90.00
#
_symmetry.space_group_name_H-M   'P 1'
#
loop_
_entity.id
_entity.type
_entity.pdbx_description
1 polymer ?
#
loop_
_entity_poly.entity_id
_entity_poly.type
_entity_poly.pdbx_seq_one_letter_code
_entity_poly.pdbx_strand_id
1 'polypeptide(L)'
;MALWLGHPFTRAAPIAQATDARQLVQTGVDYYQAGHFRAAIDPWLAAHKAYATTQDLPALAIVNENLARAYQQMGRTSAEISHWQQAIDTVQTLGDRQKLGRLITEQAQAHSRLGQHRRAISLLCGTAFNQGDCKTGSALQIAIALEDGLGQITALGSLGEAYRSSGNTEAAQTYLTQGYALSRETGAQALEASLLNSLGNTYVNLALVNYRRAEEATERKATKRSIAVLRAKADDFNGQAIAYFEESYGLATGQQRSATELLTLLNLISAYERAEDNHAVDRYRQLALSSLKQLPDSKAKAFAAIRLADLLDPLTVRQSQAILSREPLSAVTEKEATALLEQALAIGKATENPRITSFALGKLGTLDERAKRYEAAIAKTQQARLAADQDRAAQDSLYLWEWQLGRIYTELDQQREAEQSYSQAVALLEEIRSDILNANRDLQFDFRDTVEPIYRQYAALSLESVPKAVTLNQDDVAFAELEKVLTTLDSLKVAELQSYFANDCVIVPAEVRADAVGQSHATGVVSTALSDDQLTVIMSLPGGAREIVQIPVASAVVEDQVNEFRRSLELGARDYSFNTEPAQQLYQWLVQPFETDLADVKTLVFVNDGLLRSVPMAALYDGSQFLIEKFAVATTPSLTLTTPEKLERRGLNALLVGVSEPSEVPQRPFAALPAVERELDLLSKQLPNTKTLLNDNFSIDTLQAALVADDYRILHMATHGTFGFAPEDNFVVVGAKDATEQYNETLTIGQLDQLIRNVNDPTREPIELLTLTACDTAIGGNRSTLGLAGVAVRAGVRSAVATLWAVSDDSTPEIVSMFYDQLQQPELTKAEALQQAQIAMLKSGDILKAHPYRWAPFILIGNWL
;
A
#
# COMPACT_ATOMS: atom_id res chain seq x y z
N MET A 1 -31.52 -1.03 80.63
CA MET A 1 -31.25 -2.43 80.96
C MET A 1 -30.72 -3.11 79.72
N ALA A 2 -29.47 -3.44 79.81
CA ALA A 2 -28.53 -4.02 78.90
C ALA A 2 -28.94 -5.30 78.21
N LEU A 3 -28.43 -5.49 77.02
CA LEU A 3 -27.76 -6.74 76.67
C LEU A 3 -27.02 -6.55 75.32
N TRP A 4 -25.71 -6.55 75.43
CA TRP A 4 -24.72 -6.74 74.44
C TRP A 4 -24.70 -8.19 73.95
N LEU A 5 -24.77 -8.45 72.64
CA LEU A 5 -24.31 -9.72 72.04
C LEU A 5 -23.37 -9.44 70.94
N GLY A 6 -22.10 -9.72 71.21
CA GLY A 6 -20.98 -9.69 70.26
C GLY A 6 -21.16 -10.73 69.14
N HIS A 7 -20.96 -10.31 67.91
CA HIS A 7 -20.75 -11.23 66.80
C HIS A 7 -19.26 -11.52 66.64
N PRO A 8 -18.87 -12.78 66.53
CA PRO A 8 -17.49 -13.10 66.18
C PRO A 8 -17.24 -12.76 64.71
N PHE A 9 -16.29 -11.89 64.52
CA PHE A 9 -15.70 -11.68 63.18
C PHE A 9 -15.04 -12.96 62.72
N THR A 10 -15.68 -13.71 61.83
CA THR A 10 -15.10 -14.85 61.13
C THR A 10 -14.15 -14.33 60.04
N ARG A 11 -12.86 -14.26 60.37
CA ARG A 11 -11.73 -14.08 59.46
C ARG A 11 -11.46 -15.31 58.57
N ALA A 12 -12.40 -16.23 58.43
CA ALA A 12 -12.25 -17.46 57.65
C ALA A 12 -12.63 -17.32 56.16
N ALA A 13 -13.47 -16.31 55.79
CA ALA A 13 -13.94 -16.12 54.45
C ALA A 13 -12.80 -15.80 53.40
N PRO A 14 -11.79 -14.99 53.72
CA PRO A 14 -10.74 -14.70 52.71
C PRO A 14 -9.87 -15.90 52.37
N ILE A 15 -9.58 -16.79 53.33
CA ILE A 15 -8.70 -17.96 53.15
C ILE A 15 -9.41 -19.05 52.31
N ALA A 16 -10.66 -19.30 52.58
CA ALA A 16 -11.46 -20.25 51.82
C ALA A 16 -11.69 -19.78 50.37
N GLN A 17 -11.97 -18.49 50.11
CA GLN A 17 -12.11 -17.92 48.80
C GLN A 17 -10.78 -17.92 47.99
N ALA A 18 -9.65 -17.69 48.66
CA ALA A 18 -8.34 -17.74 48.03
C ALA A 18 -7.93 -19.19 47.67
N THR A 19 -8.34 -20.18 48.47
CA THR A 19 -8.09 -21.61 48.17
C THR A 19 -8.91 -22.05 46.95
N ASP A 20 -10.15 -21.63 46.88
CA ASP A 20 -11.08 -21.90 45.76
C ASP A 20 -10.56 -21.18 44.47
N ALA A 21 -10.12 -19.94 44.55
CA ALA A 21 -9.56 -19.20 43.44
C ALA A 21 -8.27 -19.83 42.85
N ARG A 22 -7.40 -20.35 43.69
CA ARG A 22 -6.20 -21.09 43.22
C ARG A 22 -6.56 -22.38 42.49
N GLN A 23 -7.58 -23.10 42.98
CA GLN A 23 -8.07 -24.29 42.30
C GLN A 23 -8.67 -23.94 40.93
N LEU A 24 -9.40 -22.85 40.84
CA LEU A 24 -9.93 -22.35 39.57
C LEU A 24 -8.80 -22.00 38.58
N VAL A 25 -7.73 -21.35 39.04
CA VAL A 25 -6.55 -21.08 38.20
C VAL A 25 -5.95 -22.39 37.69
N GLN A 26 -5.76 -23.39 38.57
CA GLN A 26 -5.20 -24.68 38.14
C GLN A 26 -6.12 -25.39 37.14
N THR A 27 -7.43 -25.41 37.38
CA THR A 27 -8.41 -25.98 36.45
C THR A 27 -8.29 -25.34 35.05
N GLY A 28 -8.16 -24.02 35.02
CA GLY A 28 -7.95 -23.29 33.77
C GLY A 28 -6.61 -23.64 33.09
N VAL A 29 -5.52 -23.82 33.87
CA VAL A 29 -4.21 -24.27 33.35
C VAL A 29 -4.33 -25.66 32.73
N ASP A 30 -5.03 -26.60 33.41
CA ASP A 30 -5.20 -27.96 32.92
C ASP A 30 -5.99 -27.98 31.59
N TYR A 31 -7.05 -27.18 31.48
CA TYR A 31 -7.76 -27.01 30.19
C TYR A 31 -6.88 -26.39 29.12
N TYR A 32 -6.13 -25.35 29.44
CA TYR A 32 -5.26 -24.67 28.48
C TYR A 32 -4.17 -25.63 27.93
N GLN A 33 -3.54 -26.39 28.81
CA GLN A 33 -2.52 -27.39 28.43
C GLN A 33 -3.10 -28.53 27.57
N ALA A 34 -4.38 -28.86 27.81
CA ALA A 34 -5.12 -29.83 26.99
C ALA A 34 -5.59 -29.24 25.63
N GLY A 35 -5.32 -27.98 25.33
CA GLY A 35 -5.77 -27.28 24.11
C GLY A 35 -7.23 -26.80 24.14
N HIS A 36 -7.91 -26.94 25.28
CA HIS A 36 -9.29 -26.52 25.46
C HIS A 36 -9.38 -25.05 25.91
N PHE A 37 -8.92 -24.13 25.03
CA PHE A 37 -8.73 -22.71 25.38
C PHE A 37 -10.02 -22.04 25.84
N ARG A 38 -11.16 -22.33 25.21
CA ARG A 38 -12.46 -21.80 25.64
C ARG A 38 -12.85 -22.25 27.03
N ALA A 39 -12.63 -23.54 27.36
CA ALA A 39 -12.95 -24.08 28.67
C ALA A 39 -12.05 -23.52 29.79
N ALA A 40 -10.83 -23.07 29.45
CA ALA A 40 -9.92 -22.41 30.38
C ALA A 40 -10.39 -21.02 30.82
N ILE A 41 -11.17 -20.32 29.98
CA ILE A 41 -11.59 -18.93 30.22
C ILE A 41 -12.52 -18.82 31.42
N ASP A 42 -13.54 -19.66 31.52
CA ASP A 42 -14.56 -19.53 32.56
C ASP A 42 -13.99 -19.69 33.97
N PRO A 43 -13.14 -20.72 34.28
CA PRO A 43 -12.45 -20.80 35.55
C PRO A 43 -11.54 -19.60 35.83
N TRP A 44 -10.82 -19.11 34.81
CA TRP A 44 -9.93 -17.93 34.98
C TRP A 44 -10.71 -16.64 35.21
N LEU A 45 -11.88 -16.43 34.56
CA LEU A 45 -12.75 -15.29 34.84
C LEU A 45 -13.32 -15.36 36.26
N ALA A 46 -13.68 -16.54 36.75
CA ALA A 46 -14.14 -16.74 38.14
C ALA A 46 -12.99 -16.45 39.14
N ALA A 47 -11.75 -16.92 38.85
CA ALA A 47 -10.59 -16.62 39.65
C ALA A 47 -10.24 -15.11 39.61
N HIS A 48 -10.33 -14.47 38.46
CA HIS A 48 -10.12 -13.03 38.28
C HIS A 48 -11.08 -12.23 39.21
N LYS A 49 -12.37 -12.58 39.22
CA LYS A 49 -13.37 -11.93 40.07
C LYS A 49 -13.03 -12.13 41.55
N ALA A 50 -12.61 -13.32 41.94
CA ALA A 50 -12.24 -13.62 43.33
C ALA A 50 -11.00 -12.80 43.76
N TYR A 51 -9.93 -12.77 42.95
CA TYR A 51 -8.71 -12.01 43.27
C TYR A 51 -8.93 -10.49 43.22
N ALA A 52 -9.77 -10.00 42.32
CA ALA A 52 -10.16 -8.60 42.29
C ALA A 52 -10.89 -8.19 43.59
N THR A 53 -11.77 -9.07 44.12
CA THR A 53 -12.50 -8.85 45.39
C THR A 53 -11.55 -8.85 46.60
N THR A 54 -10.55 -9.72 46.61
CA THR A 54 -9.59 -9.83 47.70
C THR A 54 -8.38 -8.88 47.53
N GLN A 55 -8.31 -8.13 46.44
CA GLN A 55 -7.17 -7.26 46.07
C GLN A 55 -5.81 -7.99 46.04
N ASP A 56 -5.82 -9.27 45.66
CA ASP A 56 -4.59 -10.02 45.42
C ASP A 56 -4.02 -9.66 44.03
N LEU A 57 -3.30 -8.53 44.00
CA LEU A 57 -2.77 -7.97 42.75
C LEU A 57 -1.78 -8.93 42.04
N PRO A 58 -0.83 -9.63 42.75
CA PRO A 58 0.04 -10.59 42.06
C PRO A 58 -0.73 -11.71 41.34
N ALA A 59 -1.73 -12.30 42.01
CA ALA A 59 -2.56 -13.34 41.40
C ALA A 59 -3.44 -12.81 40.27
N LEU A 60 -3.96 -11.60 40.42
CA LEU A 60 -4.77 -10.93 39.41
C LEU A 60 -3.97 -10.68 38.11
N ALA A 61 -2.70 -10.26 38.23
CA ALA A 61 -1.84 -10.09 37.06
C ALA A 61 -1.64 -11.42 36.31
N ILE A 62 -1.35 -12.52 37.04
CA ILE A 62 -1.15 -13.85 36.43
C ILE A 62 -2.41 -14.32 35.71
N VAL A 63 -3.60 -14.12 36.30
CA VAL A 63 -4.85 -14.54 35.70
C VAL A 63 -5.14 -13.74 34.42
N ASN A 64 -4.88 -12.43 34.41
CA ASN A 64 -5.01 -11.62 33.20
C ASN A 64 -4.05 -12.07 32.09
N GLU A 65 -2.81 -12.40 32.42
CA GLU A 65 -1.84 -12.98 31.46
C GLU A 65 -2.38 -14.29 30.86
N ASN A 66 -2.90 -15.17 31.69
CA ASN A 66 -3.48 -16.45 31.25
C ASN A 66 -4.69 -16.23 30.33
N LEU A 67 -5.59 -15.34 30.70
CA LEU A 67 -6.75 -14.95 29.86
C LEU A 67 -6.29 -14.37 28.51
N ALA A 68 -5.33 -13.46 28.52
CA ALA A 68 -4.77 -12.89 27.29
C ALA A 68 -4.21 -13.98 26.37
N ARG A 69 -3.45 -14.94 26.91
CA ARG A 69 -2.90 -16.06 26.12
C ARG A 69 -4.00 -17.01 25.59
N ALA A 70 -5.07 -17.27 26.37
CA ALA A 70 -6.18 -18.07 25.87
C ALA A 70 -6.91 -17.37 24.72
N TYR A 71 -7.19 -16.07 24.86
CA TYR A 71 -7.79 -15.28 23.80
C TYR A 71 -6.89 -15.18 22.56
N GLN A 72 -5.56 -15.14 22.73
CA GLN A 72 -4.61 -15.20 21.64
C GLN A 72 -4.74 -16.49 20.81
N GLN A 73 -4.84 -17.65 21.49
CA GLN A 73 -5.04 -18.94 20.79
C GLN A 73 -6.37 -19.03 20.06
N MET A 74 -7.41 -18.41 20.63
CA MET A 74 -8.73 -18.34 20.00
C MET A 74 -8.83 -17.26 18.90
N GLY A 75 -7.80 -16.45 18.69
CA GLY A 75 -7.81 -15.35 17.71
C GLY A 75 -8.63 -14.12 18.14
N ARG A 76 -9.08 -14.05 19.39
CA ARG A 76 -9.86 -12.95 19.97
C ARG A 76 -8.97 -11.79 20.37
N THR A 77 -8.32 -11.14 19.40
CA THR A 77 -7.22 -10.18 19.65
C THR A 77 -7.65 -8.95 20.44
N SER A 78 -8.89 -8.47 20.29
CA SER A 78 -9.37 -7.34 21.10
C SER A 78 -9.49 -7.70 22.60
N ALA A 79 -9.97 -8.89 22.92
CA ALA A 79 -10.01 -9.38 24.31
C ALA A 79 -8.60 -9.65 24.85
N GLU A 80 -7.73 -10.21 24.03
CA GLU A 80 -6.30 -10.39 24.33
C GLU A 80 -5.66 -9.06 24.74
N ILE A 81 -5.77 -8.00 23.94
CA ILE A 81 -5.23 -6.66 24.22
C ILE A 81 -5.79 -6.09 25.53
N SER A 82 -7.10 -6.26 25.77
CA SER A 82 -7.74 -5.79 27.00
C SER A 82 -7.17 -6.46 28.25
N HIS A 83 -6.95 -7.78 28.23
CA HIS A 83 -6.36 -8.49 29.35
C HIS A 83 -4.87 -8.22 29.52
N TRP A 84 -4.10 -8.00 28.44
CA TRP A 84 -2.73 -7.49 28.53
C TRP A 84 -2.69 -6.13 29.22
N GLN A 85 -3.61 -5.21 28.88
CA GLN A 85 -3.68 -3.89 29.50
C GLN A 85 -3.97 -4.00 31.02
N GLN A 86 -4.92 -4.85 31.41
CA GLN A 86 -5.24 -5.08 32.82
C GLN A 86 -4.04 -5.68 33.59
N ALA A 87 -3.29 -6.59 32.96
CA ALA A 87 -2.07 -7.12 33.54
C ALA A 87 -0.99 -6.04 33.72
N ILE A 88 -0.81 -5.17 32.69
CA ILE A 88 0.13 -4.04 32.71
C ILE A 88 -0.23 -3.07 33.85
N ASP A 89 -1.48 -2.64 33.97
CA ASP A 89 -1.94 -1.71 35.01
C ASP A 89 -1.70 -2.29 36.43
N THR A 90 -1.95 -3.59 36.57
CA THR A 90 -1.74 -4.31 37.84
C THR A 90 -0.25 -4.39 38.18
N VAL A 91 0.61 -4.76 37.22
CA VAL A 91 2.05 -4.91 37.41
C VAL A 91 2.72 -3.54 37.65
N GLN A 92 2.22 -2.49 37.00
CA GLN A 92 2.68 -1.13 37.24
C GLN A 92 2.41 -0.70 38.70
N THR A 93 1.25 -1.04 39.24
CA THR A 93 0.89 -0.80 40.65
C THR A 93 1.81 -1.57 41.62
N LEU A 94 2.23 -2.78 41.24
CA LEU A 94 3.16 -3.61 42.01
C LEU A 94 4.61 -3.11 41.94
N GLY A 95 4.96 -2.27 40.98
CA GLY A 95 6.30 -1.73 40.76
C GLY A 95 7.29 -2.72 40.15
N ASP A 96 6.84 -3.86 39.60
CA ASP A 96 7.69 -4.84 38.93
C ASP A 96 8.01 -4.35 37.51
N ARG A 97 9.04 -3.53 37.39
CA ARG A 97 9.43 -2.91 36.12
C ARG A 97 9.85 -3.91 35.04
N GLN A 98 10.54 -5.02 35.44
CA GLN A 98 10.99 -6.02 34.48
C GLN A 98 9.80 -6.73 33.83
N LYS A 99 8.86 -7.19 34.65
CA LYS A 99 7.61 -7.79 34.13
C LYS A 99 6.78 -6.81 33.32
N LEU A 100 6.73 -5.54 33.74
CA LEU A 100 6.05 -4.47 32.99
C LEU A 100 6.58 -4.36 31.55
N GLY A 101 7.90 -4.27 31.34
CA GLY A 101 8.49 -4.19 30.00
C GLY A 101 8.14 -5.40 29.13
N ARG A 102 8.16 -6.60 29.70
CA ARG A 102 7.78 -7.82 28.99
C ARG A 102 6.30 -7.85 28.59
N LEU A 103 5.38 -7.44 29.48
CA LEU A 103 3.95 -7.37 29.18
C LEU A 103 3.63 -6.33 28.10
N ILE A 104 4.31 -5.18 28.12
CA ILE A 104 4.18 -4.17 27.05
C ILE A 104 4.62 -4.75 25.70
N THR A 105 5.67 -5.58 25.67
CA THR A 105 6.10 -6.27 24.44
C THR A 105 5.02 -7.22 23.91
N GLU A 106 4.40 -8.02 24.78
CA GLU A 106 3.30 -8.92 24.38
C GLU A 106 2.09 -8.14 23.86
N GLN A 107 1.73 -7.03 24.50
CA GLN A 107 0.65 -6.17 24.04
C GLN A 107 0.99 -5.54 22.68
N ALA A 108 2.23 -5.10 22.47
CA ALA A 108 2.69 -4.55 21.20
C ALA A 108 2.60 -5.58 20.07
N GLN A 109 2.97 -6.84 20.34
CA GLN A 109 2.79 -7.92 19.37
C GLN A 109 1.31 -8.15 19.02
N ALA A 110 0.40 -8.05 20.02
CA ALA A 110 -1.03 -8.15 19.76
C ALA A 110 -1.54 -7.01 18.88
N HIS A 111 -1.06 -5.77 19.12
CA HIS A 111 -1.35 -4.63 18.23
C HIS A 111 -0.81 -4.85 16.81
N SER A 112 0.42 -5.37 16.65
CA SER A 112 0.98 -5.72 15.34
C SER A 112 0.12 -6.74 14.59
N ARG A 113 -0.43 -7.76 15.28
CA ARG A 113 -1.34 -8.74 14.68
C ARG A 113 -2.66 -8.15 14.18
N LEU A 114 -3.09 -7.01 14.73
CA LEU A 114 -4.23 -6.22 14.25
C LEU A 114 -3.85 -5.20 13.16
N GLY A 115 -2.60 -5.19 12.67
CA GLY A 115 -2.15 -4.18 11.71
C GLY A 115 -1.83 -2.81 12.31
N GLN A 116 -1.96 -2.64 13.63
CA GLN A 116 -1.70 -1.39 14.34
C GLN A 116 -0.21 -1.19 14.62
N HIS A 117 0.61 -1.24 13.56
CA HIS A 117 2.08 -1.23 13.67
C HIS A 117 2.61 0.04 14.33
N ARG A 118 2.04 1.22 14.04
CA ARG A 118 2.42 2.49 14.69
C ARG A 118 2.21 2.43 16.22
N ARG A 119 1.11 1.81 16.66
CA ARG A 119 0.85 1.62 18.08
C ARG A 119 1.85 0.66 18.71
N ALA A 120 2.17 -0.44 18.02
CA ALA A 120 3.17 -1.39 18.45
C ALA A 120 4.57 -0.72 18.59
N ILE A 121 5.01 0.03 17.59
CA ILE A 121 6.28 0.80 17.62
C ILE A 121 6.27 1.80 18.78
N SER A 122 5.16 2.50 19.01
CA SER A 122 5.01 3.43 20.12
C SER A 122 5.16 2.76 21.50
N LEU A 123 4.65 1.56 21.67
CA LEU A 123 4.77 0.78 22.89
C LEU A 123 6.20 0.23 23.08
N LEU A 124 6.85 -0.18 21.99
CA LEU A 124 8.17 -0.82 22.02
C LEU A 124 9.31 0.17 22.19
N CYS A 125 9.28 1.32 21.48
CA CYS A 125 10.33 2.35 21.55
C CYS A 125 9.76 3.75 21.75
N GLY A 126 8.72 4.12 21.03
CA GLY A 126 8.03 5.42 21.17
C GLY A 126 8.74 6.59 20.50
N THR A 127 9.92 6.37 19.91
CA THR A 127 10.68 7.35 19.13
C THR A 127 10.76 6.84 17.69
N ALA A 128 10.70 7.74 16.73
CA ALA A 128 10.84 7.36 15.33
C ALA A 128 12.28 6.86 15.05
N PHE A 129 12.42 6.00 14.05
CA PHE A 129 13.72 5.47 13.66
C PHE A 129 14.69 6.61 13.32
N ASN A 130 15.89 6.53 13.81
CA ASN A 130 16.98 7.54 13.69
C ASN A 130 16.71 8.90 14.36
N GLN A 131 15.69 9.02 15.22
CA GLN A 131 15.41 10.27 15.96
C GLN A 131 15.86 10.26 17.43
N GLY A 132 16.78 9.39 17.80
CA GLY A 132 17.36 9.30 19.15
C GLY A 132 16.91 8.07 19.94
N ASP A 133 17.18 8.10 21.25
CA ASP A 133 16.90 6.98 22.16
C ASP A 133 15.40 6.71 22.33
N CYS A 134 15.07 5.47 22.69
CA CYS A 134 13.70 5.09 22.98
C CYS A 134 13.10 5.88 24.14
N LYS A 135 11.84 6.25 23.99
CA LYS A 135 11.08 7.03 24.97
C LYS A 135 11.03 6.32 26.34
N THR A 136 11.22 7.08 27.40
CA THR A 136 11.11 6.58 28.77
C THR A 136 9.78 5.88 29.01
N GLY A 137 9.84 4.66 29.53
CA GLY A 137 8.67 3.82 29.81
C GLY A 137 8.24 2.92 28.67
N SER A 138 8.89 2.96 27.50
CA SER A 138 8.71 1.96 26.45
C SER A 138 9.37 0.63 26.81
N ALA A 139 8.91 -0.46 26.17
CA ALA A 139 9.39 -1.81 26.49
C ALA A 139 10.91 -1.96 26.36
N LEU A 140 11.48 -1.48 25.24
CA LEU A 140 12.92 -1.57 24.99
C LEU A 140 13.73 -0.71 25.98
N GLN A 141 13.28 0.51 26.28
CA GLN A 141 13.94 1.39 27.23
C GLN A 141 13.96 0.79 28.65
N ILE A 142 12.83 0.18 29.06
CA ILE A 142 12.74 -0.52 30.37
C ILE A 142 13.72 -1.68 30.40
N ALA A 143 13.79 -2.50 29.35
CA ALA A 143 14.68 -3.65 29.28
C ALA A 143 16.16 -3.24 29.28
N ILE A 144 16.52 -2.16 28.57
CA ILE A 144 17.89 -1.59 28.60
C ILE A 144 18.24 -1.09 29.98
N ALA A 145 17.36 -0.30 30.61
CA ALA A 145 17.62 0.29 31.94
C ALA A 145 17.75 -0.75 33.07
N LEU A 146 17.23 -1.96 32.86
CA LEU A 146 17.31 -3.08 33.83
C LEU A 146 18.31 -4.16 33.42
N GLU A 147 19.04 -3.96 32.35
CA GLU A 147 19.96 -4.98 31.78
C GLU A 147 19.24 -6.34 31.52
N ASP A 148 17.92 -6.31 31.22
CA ASP A 148 17.16 -7.52 30.93
C ASP A 148 17.44 -7.96 29.48
N GLY A 149 18.48 -8.76 29.26
CA GLY A 149 18.90 -9.22 27.94
C GLY A 149 17.77 -9.92 27.15
N LEU A 150 16.97 -10.78 27.82
CA LEU A 150 15.84 -11.44 27.17
C LEU A 150 14.73 -10.45 26.80
N GLY A 151 14.47 -9.48 27.68
CA GLY A 151 13.53 -8.39 27.40
C GLY A 151 13.98 -7.52 26.21
N GLN A 152 15.28 -7.20 26.14
CA GLN A 152 15.84 -6.46 25.00
C GLN A 152 15.69 -7.22 23.69
N ILE A 153 16.08 -8.49 23.64
CA ILE A 153 15.99 -9.35 22.45
C ILE A 153 14.55 -9.42 21.93
N THR A 154 13.59 -9.67 22.83
CA THR A 154 12.18 -9.79 22.45
C THR A 154 11.59 -8.46 21.99
N ALA A 155 11.94 -7.34 22.63
CA ALA A 155 11.49 -6.02 22.21
C ALA A 155 12.10 -5.61 20.87
N LEU A 156 13.42 -5.84 20.66
CA LEU A 156 14.10 -5.59 19.38
C LEU A 156 13.51 -6.42 18.25
N GLY A 157 13.27 -7.72 18.47
CA GLY A 157 12.63 -8.59 17.48
C GLY A 157 11.22 -8.14 17.13
N SER A 158 10.42 -7.78 18.14
CA SER A 158 9.06 -7.27 17.93
C SER A 158 9.04 -5.91 17.22
N LEU A 159 10.01 -5.04 17.53
CA LEU A 159 10.16 -3.74 16.88
C LEU A 159 10.57 -3.90 15.42
N GLY A 160 11.52 -4.79 15.14
CA GLY A 160 11.92 -5.13 13.77
C GLY A 160 10.77 -5.70 12.95
N GLU A 161 9.95 -6.60 13.49
CA GLU A 161 8.76 -7.11 12.83
C GLU A 161 7.69 -6.03 12.60
N ALA A 162 7.48 -5.13 13.56
CA ALA A 162 6.54 -4.02 13.38
C ALA A 162 7.01 -3.06 12.27
N TYR A 163 8.31 -2.77 12.19
CA TYR A 163 8.87 -1.97 11.08
C TYR A 163 8.84 -2.72 9.75
N ARG A 164 9.15 -4.02 9.71
CA ARG A 164 9.02 -4.85 8.51
C ARG A 164 7.60 -4.80 7.95
N SER A 165 6.63 -5.02 8.81
CA SER A 165 5.21 -5.01 8.44
C SER A 165 4.71 -3.61 8.03
N SER A 166 5.27 -2.54 8.61
CA SER A 166 4.97 -1.16 8.18
C SER A 166 5.75 -0.71 6.95
N GLY A 167 6.64 -1.58 6.42
CA GLY A 167 7.40 -1.33 5.19
C GLY A 167 8.73 -0.60 5.36
N ASN A 168 9.11 -0.22 6.57
CA ASN A 168 10.44 0.35 6.81
C ASN A 168 11.47 -0.78 6.96
N THR A 169 11.98 -1.24 5.82
CA THR A 169 12.90 -2.38 5.74
C THR A 169 14.25 -2.08 6.39
N GLU A 170 14.73 -0.83 6.32
CA GLU A 170 15.98 -0.40 6.94
C GLU A 170 15.92 -0.47 8.46
N ALA A 171 14.88 0.10 9.05
CA ALA A 171 14.66 0.01 10.49
C ALA A 171 14.46 -1.45 10.94
N ALA A 172 13.72 -2.25 10.18
CA ALA A 172 13.53 -3.67 10.45
C ALA A 172 14.85 -4.40 10.48
N GLN A 173 15.69 -4.24 9.46
CA GLN A 173 17.00 -4.85 9.38
C GLN A 173 17.90 -4.44 10.55
N THR A 174 17.91 -3.15 10.90
CA THR A 174 18.72 -2.61 12.00
C THR A 174 18.33 -3.24 13.34
N TYR A 175 17.05 -3.19 13.70
CA TYR A 175 16.61 -3.73 15.00
C TYR A 175 16.70 -5.26 15.07
N LEU A 176 16.39 -5.97 14.00
CA LEU A 176 16.54 -7.43 13.95
C LEU A 176 18.01 -7.85 14.07
N THR A 177 18.93 -7.13 13.41
CA THR A 177 20.38 -7.41 13.52
C THR A 177 20.89 -7.14 14.92
N GLN A 178 20.46 -6.07 15.59
CA GLN A 178 20.80 -5.80 17.00
C GLN A 178 20.29 -6.91 17.92
N GLY A 179 19.04 -7.32 17.76
CA GLY A 179 18.45 -8.43 18.50
C GLY A 179 19.19 -9.75 18.28
N TYR A 180 19.55 -10.04 17.02
CA TYR A 180 20.33 -11.22 16.65
C TYR A 180 21.72 -11.24 17.29
N ALA A 181 22.45 -10.13 17.24
CA ALA A 181 23.75 -10.02 17.89
C ALA A 181 23.66 -10.31 19.42
N LEU A 182 22.68 -9.67 20.07
CA LEU A 182 22.47 -9.85 21.51
C LEU A 182 22.02 -11.29 21.87
N SER A 183 21.24 -11.94 21.01
CA SER A 183 20.80 -13.33 21.22
C SER A 183 21.97 -14.31 21.17
N ARG A 184 22.95 -14.06 20.32
CA ARG A 184 24.21 -14.84 20.26
C ARG A 184 25.07 -14.64 21.50
N GLU A 185 25.22 -13.40 21.94
CA GLU A 185 26.00 -13.08 23.16
C GLU A 185 25.42 -13.74 24.42
N THR A 186 24.11 -13.78 24.51
CA THR A 186 23.39 -14.37 25.66
C THR A 186 23.15 -15.88 25.55
N GLY A 187 23.42 -16.48 24.40
CA GLY A 187 23.15 -17.90 24.13
C GLY A 187 21.65 -18.23 24.03
N ALA A 188 20.81 -17.26 23.71
CA ALA A 188 19.33 -17.41 23.61
C ALA A 188 18.91 -18.05 22.29
N GLN A 189 19.31 -19.29 22.00
CA GLN A 189 19.16 -19.98 20.71
C GLN A 189 17.74 -19.97 20.15
N ALA A 190 16.70 -20.11 20.98
CA ALA A 190 15.31 -20.11 20.50
C ALA A 190 14.90 -18.74 19.94
N LEU A 191 15.35 -17.65 20.57
CA LEU A 191 15.13 -16.29 20.08
C LEU A 191 16.01 -15.99 18.86
N GLU A 192 17.24 -16.50 18.85
CA GLU A 192 18.17 -16.44 17.72
C GLU A 192 17.53 -17.03 16.45
N ALA A 193 16.98 -18.25 16.50
CA ALA A 193 16.28 -18.87 15.39
C ALA A 193 15.10 -18.04 14.90
N SER A 194 14.32 -17.45 15.81
CA SER A 194 13.20 -16.59 15.46
C SER A 194 13.65 -15.31 14.77
N LEU A 195 14.70 -14.66 15.26
CA LEU A 195 15.26 -13.44 14.68
C LEU A 195 15.85 -13.68 13.29
N LEU A 196 16.56 -14.80 13.09
CA LEU A 196 17.05 -15.21 11.77
C LEU A 196 15.89 -15.43 10.79
N ASN A 197 14.79 -16.06 11.23
CA ASN A 197 13.62 -16.20 10.39
C ASN A 197 13.00 -14.83 10.02
N SER A 198 12.98 -13.87 10.94
CA SER A 198 12.51 -12.51 10.67
C SER A 198 13.45 -11.72 9.74
N LEU A 199 14.77 -11.88 9.90
CA LEU A 199 15.75 -11.35 8.95
C LEU A 199 15.54 -11.95 7.56
N GLY A 200 15.39 -13.26 7.44
CA GLY A 200 15.07 -13.92 6.19
C GLY A 200 13.82 -13.32 5.53
N ASN A 201 12.74 -13.11 6.26
CA ASN A 201 11.53 -12.46 5.75
C ASN A 201 11.78 -11.02 5.30
N THR A 202 12.67 -10.28 5.98
CA THR A 202 13.04 -8.92 5.58
C THR A 202 13.77 -8.93 4.23
N TYR A 203 14.66 -9.88 4.00
CA TYR A 203 15.33 -10.06 2.71
C TYR A 203 14.40 -10.59 1.62
N VAL A 204 13.40 -11.41 1.95
CA VAL A 204 12.32 -11.76 1.01
C VAL A 204 11.59 -10.52 0.51
N ASN A 205 11.26 -9.57 1.39
CA ASN A 205 10.61 -8.32 0.97
C ASN A 205 11.49 -7.52 0.01
N LEU A 206 12.81 -7.43 0.27
CA LEU A 206 13.76 -6.80 -0.66
C LEU A 206 13.83 -7.52 -2.01
N ALA A 207 13.81 -8.84 -2.01
CA ALA A 207 13.79 -9.66 -3.22
C ALA A 207 12.52 -9.41 -4.04
N LEU A 208 11.34 -9.46 -3.41
CA LEU A 208 10.05 -9.24 -4.06
C LEU A 208 9.96 -7.85 -4.71
N VAL A 209 10.40 -6.80 -4.02
CA VAL A 209 10.48 -5.44 -4.60
C VAL A 209 11.31 -5.43 -5.89
N ASN A 210 12.48 -6.10 -5.89
CA ASN A 210 13.35 -6.09 -7.05
C ASN A 210 12.85 -7.02 -8.17
N TYR A 211 12.19 -8.13 -7.87
CA TYR A 211 11.48 -8.94 -8.88
C TYR A 211 10.38 -8.13 -9.56
N ARG A 212 9.55 -7.41 -8.80
CA ARG A 212 8.51 -6.53 -9.36
C ARG A 212 9.08 -5.41 -10.22
N ARG A 213 10.20 -4.78 -9.79
CA ARG A 213 10.91 -3.80 -10.62
C ARG A 213 11.41 -4.41 -11.94
N ALA A 214 11.86 -5.66 -11.93
CA ALA A 214 12.29 -6.36 -13.13
C ALA A 214 11.12 -6.71 -14.05
N GLU A 215 9.98 -7.10 -13.51
CA GLU A 215 8.73 -7.33 -14.25
C GLU A 215 8.27 -6.04 -14.93
N GLU A 216 8.15 -4.94 -14.18
CA GLU A 216 7.77 -3.64 -14.72
C GLU A 216 8.77 -3.13 -15.78
N ALA A 217 10.07 -3.35 -15.59
CA ALA A 217 11.08 -3.05 -16.60
C ALA A 217 10.89 -3.90 -17.86
N THR A 218 10.39 -5.13 -17.71
CA THR A 218 10.07 -6.03 -18.84
C THR A 218 8.84 -5.53 -19.60
N GLU A 219 7.78 -5.18 -18.90
CA GLU A 219 6.55 -4.60 -19.47
C GLU A 219 6.86 -3.33 -20.29
N ARG A 220 7.77 -2.49 -19.80
CA ARG A 220 8.24 -1.28 -20.49
C ARG A 220 9.21 -1.52 -21.63
N LYS A 221 9.54 -2.76 -21.94
CA LYS A 221 10.57 -3.11 -22.94
C LYS A 221 11.92 -2.45 -22.68
N ALA A 222 12.30 -2.29 -21.40
CA ALA A 222 13.60 -1.78 -20.99
C ALA A 222 14.74 -2.65 -21.54
N THR A 223 15.99 -2.14 -21.48
CA THR A 223 17.12 -2.92 -22.01
C THR A 223 17.27 -4.24 -21.27
N LYS A 224 17.63 -5.30 -22.00
CA LYS A 224 17.91 -6.62 -21.41
C LYS A 224 18.93 -6.55 -20.28
N ARG A 225 19.87 -5.61 -20.36
CA ARG A 225 20.88 -5.37 -19.32
C ARG A 225 20.25 -4.81 -18.04
N SER A 226 19.35 -3.82 -18.12
CA SER A 226 18.64 -3.28 -16.96
C SER A 226 17.80 -4.32 -16.26
N ILE A 227 17.03 -5.09 -17.03
CA ILE A 227 16.19 -6.18 -16.49
C ILE A 227 17.08 -7.22 -15.79
N ALA A 228 18.20 -7.63 -16.42
CA ALA A 228 19.12 -8.61 -15.85
C ALA A 228 19.76 -8.11 -14.53
N VAL A 229 20.08 -6.83 -14.41
CA VAL A 229 20.62 -6.24 -13.17
C VAL A 229 19.61 -6.29 -12.04
N LEU A 230 18.34 -5.94 -12.32
CA LEU A 230 17.28 -5.98 -11.32
C LEU A 230 16.98 -7.41 -10.86
N ARG A 231 16.93 -8.37 -11.80
CA ARG A 231 16.76 -9.80 -11.46
C ARG A 231 17.93 -10.33 -10.64
N ALA A 232 19.18 -10.05 -11.04
CA ALA A 232 20.36 -10.48 -10.28
C ALA A 232 20.35 -9.93 -8.85
N LYS A 233 19.89 -8.69 -8.66
CA LYS A 233 19.74 -8.10 -7.32
C LYS A 233 18.63 -8.78 -6.52
N ALA A 234 17.53 -9.12 -7.15
CA ALA A 234 16.44 -9.88 -6.51
C ALA A 234 16.90 -11.29 -6.10
N ASP A 235 17.63 -11.97 -6.99
CA ASP A 235 18.18 -13.32 -6.75
C ASP A 235 19.20 -13.30 -5.60
N ASP A 236 20.04 -12.26 -5.51
CA ASP A 236 20.97 -12.07 -4.40
C ASP A 236 20.24 -11.90 -3.07
N PHE A 237 19.23 -11.05 -2.99
CA PHE A 237 18.43 -10.92 -1.78
C PHE A 237 17.68 -12.21 -1.42
N ASN A 238 17.13 -12.92 -2.40
CA ASN A 238 16.49 -14.22 -2.15
C ASN A 238 17.52 -15.25 -1.64
N GLY A 239 18.75 -15.25 -2.17
CA GLY A 239 19.86 -16.07 -1.68
C GLY A 239 20.22 -15.75 -0.23
N GLN A 240 20.27 -14.48 0.15
CA GLN A 240 20.49 -14.07 1.54
C GLN A 240 19.34 -14.51 2.45
N ALA A 241 18.08 -14.41 1.99
CA ALA A 241 16.93 -14.92 2.73
C ALA A 241 17.04 -16.43 2.99
N ILE A 242 17.42 -17.21 1.96
CA ILE A 242 17.64 -18.66 2.08
C ILE A 242 18.71 -18.95 3.15
N ALA A 243 19.83 -18.25 3.12
CA ALA A 243 20.91 -18.45 4.10
C ALA A 243 20.42 -18.21 5.55
N TYR A 244 19.69 -17.14 5.79
CA TYR A 244 19.10 -16.87 7.11
C TYR A 244 18.07 -17.93 7.52
N PHE A 245 17.25 -18.42 6.61
CA PHE A 245 16.27 -19.47 6.90
C PHE A 245 16.97 -20.81 7.17
N GLU A 246 18.02 -21.17 6.45
CA GLU A 246 18.77 -22.39 6.69
C GLU A 246 19.47 -22.37 8.05
N GLU A 247 20.06 -21.25 8.44
CA GLU A 247 20.65 -21.06 9.77
C GLU A 247 19.57 -21.15 10.86
N SER A 248 18.43 -20.49 10.67
CA SER A 248 17.28 -20.58 11.58
C SER A 248 16.78 -22.03 11.73
N TYR A 249 16.65 -22.76 10.62
CA TYR A 249 16.24 -24.16 10.62
C TYR A 249 17.25 -25.04 11.37
N GLY A 250 18.55 -24.85 11.14
CA GLY A 250 19.62 -25.57 11.84
C GLY A 250 19.55 -25.42 13.37
N LEU A 251 19.28 -24.21 13.85
CA LEU A 251 19.12 -23.93 15.29
C LEU A 251 17.79 -24.50 15.83
N ALA A 252 16.71 -24.39 15.09
CA ALA A 252 15.38 -24.84 15.52
C ALA A 252 15.29 -26.38 15.63
N THR A 253 15.98 -27.15 14.77
CA THR A 253 15.98 -28.60 14.80
C THR A 253 16.71 -29.20 16.01
N GLY A 254 17.62 -28.47 16.63
CA GLY A 254 18.30 -28.87 17.85
C GLY A 254 17.43 -28.78 19.11
N GLN A 255 16.30 -28.12 19.04
CA GLN A 255 15.34 -27.93 20.14
C GLN A 255 14.02 -28.58 19.73
N GLN A 256 13.55 -29.57 20.49
CA GLN A 256 12.30 -30.30 20.21
C GLN A 256 11.27 -29.53 19.38
N ARG A 257 11.22 -29.83 18.08
CA ARG A 257 10.29 -29.41 17.01
C ARG A 257 9.32 -28.29 17.38
N SER A 258 9.66 -27.07 17.00
CA SER A 258 8.96 -25.87 17.38
C SER A 258 8.09 -25.33 16.23
N ALA A 259 7.15 -24.47 16.56
CA ALA A 259 6.42 -23.70 15.53
C ALA A 259 7.37 -22.89 14.64
N THR A 260 8.48 -22.42 15.15
CA THR A 260 9.53 -21.71 14.39
C THR A 260 10.15 -22.62 13.32
N GLU A 261 10.47 -23.89 13.65
CA GLU A 261 10.96 -24.86 12.67
C GLU A 261 10.01 -24.98 11.46
N LEU A 262 8.72 -25.18 11.74
CA LEU A 262 7.73 -25.34 10.68
C LEU A 262 7.55 -24.06 9.84
N LEU A 263 7.51 -22.89 10.48
CA LEU A 263 7.45 -21.61 9.77
C LEU A 263 8.67 -21.38 8.88
N THR A 264 9.85 -21.72 9.37
CA THR A 264 11.09 -21.62 8.60
C THR A 264 11.11 -22.56 7.40
N LEU A 265 10.60 -23.80 7.56
CA LEU A 265 10.44 -24.74 6.45
C LEU A 265 9.52 -24.21 5.37
N LEU A 266 8.38 -23.60 5.74
CA LEU A 266 7.46 -22.99 4.77
C LEU A 266 8.11 -21.79 4.04
N ASN A 267 8.91 -21.00 4.74
CA ASN A 267 9.66 -19.91 4.13
C ASN A 267 10.75 -20.41 3.16
N LEU A 268 11.46 -21.50 3.52
CA LEU A 268 12.43 -22.15 2.65
C LEU A 268 11.78 -22.68 1.37
N ILE A 269 10.63 -23.35 1.47
CA ILE A 269 9.89 -23.82 0.29
C ILE A 269 9.63 -22.65 -0.66
N SER A 270 9.05 -21.54 -0.16
CA SER A 270 8.75 -20.36 -0.97
C SER A 270 10.01 -19.70 -1.56
N ALA A 271 11.10 -19.66 -0.80
CA ALA A 271 12.34 -19.05 -1.26
C ALA A 271 13.05 -19.89 -2.32
N TYR A 272 13.05 -21.21 -2.19
CA TYR A 272 13.61 -22.12 -3.19
C TYR A 272 12.73 -22.24 -4.45
N GLU A 273 11.41 -22.10 -4.34
CA GLU A 273 10.55 -21.99 -5.52
C GLU A 273 10.89 -20.74 -6.35
N ARG A 274 11.15 -19.58 -5.71
CA ARG A 274 11.64 -18.38 -6.40
C ARG A 274 13.01 -18.58 -7.03
N ALA A 275 13.87 -19.37 -6.39
CA ALA A 275 15.18 -19.74 -6.93
C ALA A 275 15.13 -20.85 -7.99
N GLU A 276 13.92 -21.37 -8.31
CA GLU A 276 13.68 -22.46 -9.28
C GLU A 276 14.40 -23.77 -8.93
N ASP A 277 14.77 -23.98 -7.65
CA ASP A 277 15.36 -25.24 -7.16
C ASP A 277 14.28 -26.24 -6.71
N ASN A 278 13.70 -26.95 -7.65
CA ASN A 278 12.65 -27.92 -7.38
C ASN A 278 13.11 -29.07 -6.46
N HIS A 279 14.39 -29.42 -6.45
CA HIS A 279 14.91 -30.49 -5.58
C HIS A 279 14.89 -30.03 -4.10
N ALA A 280 15.31 -28.81 -3.83
CA ALA A 280 15.23 -28.22 -2.48
C ALA A 280 13.77 -28.04 -2.04
N VAL A 281 12.89 -27.59 -2.94
CA VAL A 281 11.44 -27.49 -2.69
C VAL A 281 10.86 -28.82 -2.22
N ASP A 282 11.08 -29.89 -2.95
CA ASP A 282 10.56 -31.22 -2.58
C ASP A 282 11.12 -31.71 -1.26
N ARG A 283 12.42 -31.50 -1.01
CA ARG A 283 13.08 -31.86 0.25
C ARG A 283 12.43 -31.15 1.43
N TYR A 284 12.30 -29.83 1.37
CA TYR A 284 11.76 -29.04 2.47
C TYR A 284 10.25 -29.25 2.64
N ARG A 285 9.51 -29.54 1.57
CA ARG A 285 8.10 -29.95 1.62
C ARG A 285 7.91 -31.23 2.43
N GLN A 286 8.72 -32.26 2.18
CA GLN A 286 8.66 -33.51 2.95
C GLN A 286 8.98 -33.30 4.44
N LEU A 287 9.96 -32.45 4.74
CA LEU A 287 10.29 -32.08 6.12
C LEU A 287 9.15 -31.33 6.79
N ALA A 288 8.51 -30.38 6.10
CA ALA A 288 7.37 -29.63 6.63
C ALA A 288 6.17 -30.55 6.92
N LEU A 289 5.84 -31.49 6.02
CA LEU A 289 4.80 -32.49 6.23
C LEU A 289 5.10 -33.40 7.43
N SER A 290 6.37 -33.77 7.62
CA SER A 290 6.80 -34.58 8.77
C SER A 290 6.71 -33.78 10.08
N SER A 291 7.17 -32.53 10.10
CA SER A 291 7.10 -31.64 11.25
C SER A 291 5.66 -31.34 11.64
N LEU A 292 4.79 -31.03 10.66
CA LEU A 292 3.38 -30.76 10.88
C LEU A 292 2.65 -31.92 11.59
N LYS A 293 2.93 -33.18 11.23
CA LYS A 293 2.31 -34.36 11.85
C LYS A 293 2.64 -34.51 13.34
N GLN A 294 3.77 -33.98 13.79
CA GLN A 294 4.30 -34.17 15.13
C GLN A 294 3.97 -33.02 16.09
N LEU A 295 3.56 -31.87 15.54
CA LEU A 295 3.13 -30.76 16.35
C LEU A 295 1.76 -30.99 17.00
N PRO A 296 1.56 -30.56 18.26
CA PRO A 296 0.23 -30.57 18.87
C PRO A 296 -0.71 -29.64 18.12
N ASP A 297 -2.00 -29.96 18.19
CA ASP A 297 -3.03 -29.12 17.59
C ASP A 297 -3.02 -27.71 18.23
N SER A 298 -2.84 -26.72 17.38
CA SER A 298 -2.67 -25.33 17.78
C SER A 298 -2.99 -24.41 16.62
N LYS A 299 -3.20 -23.13 16.92
CA LYS A 299 -3.37 -22.09 15.90
C LYS A 299 -2.20 -22.09 14.88
N ALA A 300 -0.97 -22.22 15.36
CA ALA A 300 0.22 -22.23 14.50
C ALA A 300 0.20 -23.42 13.53
N LYS A 301 -0.13 -24.64 14.02
CA LYS A 301 -0.27 -25.84 13.18
C LYS A 301 -1.34 -25.69 12.12
N ALA A 302 -2.50 -25.13 12.47
CA ALA A 302 -3.60 -24.96 11.53
C ALA A 302 -3.24 -23.97 10.40
N PHE A 303 -2.67 -22.81 10.72
CA PHE A 303 -2.22 -21.86 9.68
C PHE A 303 -1.07 -22.43 8.82
N ALA A 304 -0.17 -23.19 9.43
CA ALA A 304 0.87 -23.85 8.68
C ALA A 304 0.32 -24.92 7.71
N ALA A 305 -0.72 -25.67 8.11
CA ALA A 305 -1.39 -26.60 7.23
C ALA A 305 -2.10 -25.90 6.05
N ILE A 306 -2.77 -24.78 6.31
CA ILE A 306 -3.37 -23.95 5.25
C ILE A 306 -2.29 -23.45 4.28
N ARG A 307 -1.22 -22.85 4.80
CA ARG A 307 -0.13 -22.33 3.98
C ARG A 307 0.58 -23.46 3.19
N LEU A 308 0.77 -24.63 3.80
CA LEU A 308 1.36 -25.77 3.11
C LEU A 308 0.45 -26.28 1.98
N ALA A 309 -0.87 -26.27 2.18
CA ALA A 309 -1.82 -26.61 1.14
C ALA A 309 -1.73 -25.63 -0.06
N ASP A 310 -1.57 -24.33 0.20
CA ASP A 310 -1.32 -23.34 -0.85
C ASP A 310 0.00 -23.61 -1.59
N LEU A 311 1.07 -23.96 -0.88
CA LEU A 311 2.39 -24.26 -1.43
C LEU A 311 2.47 -25.61 -2.18
N LEU A 312 1.42 -26.43 -2.17
CA LEU A 312 1.33 -27.59 -3.05
C LEU A 312 0.96 -27.22 -4.48
N ASP A 313 0.41 -26.03 -4.70
CA ASP A 313 0.10 -25.51 -6.02
C ASP A 313 1.31 -24.76 -6.60
N PRO A 314 1.98 -25.26 -7.65
CA PRO A 314 3.15 -24.60 -8.23
C PRO A 314 2.86 -23.19 -8.80
N LEU A 315 1.60 -22.92 -9.10
CA LEU A 315 1.18 -21.62 -9.65
C LEU A 315 1.08 -20.53 -8.57
N THR A 316 0.84 -20.92 -7.30
CA THR A 316 0.64 -19.97 -6.20
C THR A 316 1.90 -19.17 -5.85
N VAL A 317 3.07 -19.71 -6.14
CA VAL A 317 4.35 -19.08 -5.75
C VAL A 317 5.03 -18.37 -6.91
N ARG A 318 4.79 -18.81 -8.14
CA ARG A 318 5.44 -18.27 -9.35
C ARG A 318 4.67 -17.12 -10.00
N GLN A 319 3.37 -17.08 -9.79
CA GLN A 319 2.51 -16.04 -10.37
C GLN A 319 1.45 -15.66 -9.33
N SER A 320 1.45 -14.43 -8.94
CA SER A 320 0.39 -13.79 -8.19
C SER A 320 -1.02 -13.96 -8.83
N GLN A 321 -1.07 -14.37 -10.08
CA GLN A 321 -2.29 -14.74 -10.81
C GLN A 321 -2.86 -16.12 -10.45
N ALA A 322 -2.26 -16.86 -9.54
CA ALA A 322 -2.71 -18.23 -9.22
C ALA A 322 -4.13 -18.31 -8.65
N ILE A 323 -4.60 -17.26 -7.96
CA ILE A 323 -6.00 -17.19 -7.52
C ILE A 323 -6.96 -17.11 -8.73
N LEU A 324 -6.49 -16.59 -9.85
CA LEU A 324 -7.24 -16.51 -11.12
C LEU A 324 -7.02 -17.75 -12.01
N SER A 325 -6.04 -18.61 -11.68
CA SER A 325 -5.81 -19.84 -12.44
C SER A 325 -6.99 -20.79 -12.26
N ARG A 326 -7.68 -21.07 -13.36
CA ARG A 326 -8.83 -21.97 -13.42
C ARG A 326 -8.42 -23.41 -13.72
N GLU A 327 -7.13 -23.73 -13.79
CA GLU A 327 -6.67 -25.08 -14.08
C GLU A 327 -6.84 -25.98 -12.85
N PRO A 328 -7.43 -27.18 -13.02
CA PRO A 328 -7.58 -28.11 -11.92
C PRO A 328 -6.21 -28.64 -11.48
N LEU A 329 -6.04 -28.85 -10.19
CA LEU A 329 -4.87 -29.52 -9.65
C LEU A 329 -4.82 -30.99 -10.09
N SER A 330 -3.63 -31.59 -10.06
CA SER A 330 -3.53 -33.04 -10.20
C SER A 330 -4.31 -33.71 -9.06
N ALA A 331 -4.92 -34.89 -9.34
CA ALA A 331 -5.71 -35.59 -8.33
C ALA A 331 -4.90 -35.95 -7.06
N VAL A 332 -3.59 -36.10 -7.16
CA VAL A 332 -2.71 -36.37 -6.03
C VAL A 332 -2.55 -35.10 -5.19
N THR A 333 -2.24 -33.97 -5.83
CA THR A 333 -2.05 -32.66 -5.19
C THR A 333 -3.35 -32.20 -4.53
N GLU A 334 -4.49 -32.31 -5.21
CA GLU A 334 -5.80 -31.98 -4.69
C GLU A 334 -6.13 -32.75 -3.42
N LYS A 335 -5.89 -34.07 -3.43
CA LYS A 335 -6.12 -34.95 -2.28
C LYS A 335 -5.25 -34.55 -1.08
N GLU A 336 -3.99 -34.21 -1.31
CA GLU A 336 -3.06 -33.82 -0.25
C GLU A 336 -3.44 -32.42 0.33
N ALA A 337 -3.75 -31.46 -0.53
CA ALA A 337 -4.22 -30.14 -0.13
C ALA A 337 -5.54 -30.25 0.67
N THR A 338 -6.48 -31.05 0.20
CA THR A 338 -7.75 -31.29 0.92
C THR A 338 -7.50 -31.85 2.32
N ALA A 339 -6.63 -32.83 2.47
CA ALA A 339 -6.32 -33.42 3.79
C ALA A 339 -5.72 -32.41 4.77
N LEU A 340 -4.83 -31.52 4.28
CA LEU A 340 -4.24 -30.45 5.09
C LEU A 340 -5.29 -29.42 5.52
N LEU A 341 -6.17 -29.01 4.61
CA LEU A 341 -7.24 -28.07 4.90
C LEU A 341 -8.31 -28.66 5.83
N GLU A 342 -8.65 -29.93 5.69
CA GLU A 342 -9.55 -30.62 6.62
C GLU A 342 -8.94 -30.74 8.03
N GLN A 343 -7.63 -30.99 8.12
CA GLN A 343 -6.92 -30.95 9.40
C GLN A 343 -6.98 -29.55 10.04
N ALA A 344 -6.73 -28.49 9.27
CA ALA A 344 -6.84 -27.11 9.75
C ALA A 344 -8.27 -26.80 10.18
N LEU A 345 -9.28 -27.23 9.45
CA LEU A 345 -10.69 -27.06 9.78
C LEU A 345 -11.05 -27.75 11.09
N ALA A 346 -10.57 -28.99 11.29
CA ALA A 346 -10.79 -29.71 12.54
C ALA A 346 -10.20 -28.97 13.75
N ILE A 347 -8.96 -28.45 13.62
CA ILE A 347 -8.33 -27.62 14.67
C ILE A 347 -9.12 -26.34 14.88
N GLY A 348 -9.51 -25.64 13.81
CA GLY A 348 -10.28 -24.40 13.89
C GLY A 348 -11.59 -24.57 14.64
N LYS A 349 -12.31 -25.68 14.40
CA LYS A 349 -13.54 -26.03 15.10
C LYS A 349 -13.29 -26.40 16.57
N ALA A 350 -12.26 -27.20 16.83
CA ALA A 350 -11.93 -27.64 18.19
C ALA A 350 -11.46 -26.50 19.09
N THR A 351 -10.77 -25.49 18.51
CA THR A 351 -10.30 -24.31 19.24
C THR A 351 -11.25 -23.13 19.18
N GLU A 352 -12.43 -23.30 18.59
CA GLU A 352 -13.42 -22.23 18.35
C GLU A 352 -12.77 -20.96 17.74
N ASN A 353 -11.90 -21.18 16.73
CA ASN A 353 -11.21 -20.09 16.05
C ASN A 353 -11.89 -19.81 14.71
N PRO A 354 -12.70 -18.73 14.60
CA PRO A 354 -13.48 -18.43 13.40
C PRO A 354 -12.59 -18.16 12.19
N ARG A 355 -11.43 -17.52 12.38
CA ARG A 355 -10.53 -17.19 11.29
C ARG A 355 -9.91 -18.44 10.65
N ILE A 356 -9.44 -19.41 11.45
CA ILE A 356 -8.95 -20.69 10.92
C ILE A 356 -10.06 -21.42 10.18
N THR A 357 -11.26 -21.47 10.79
CA THR A 357 -12.43 -22.15 10.20
C THR A 357 -12.80 -21.52 8.86
N SER A 358 -12.81 -20.19 8.78
CA SER A 358 -13.10 -19.43 7.58
C SER A 358 -12.09 -19.72 6.47
N PHE A 359 -10.78 -19.54 6.74
CA PHE A 359 -9.74 -19.78 5.74
C PHE A 359 -9.72 -21.25 5.26
N ALA A 360 -9.84 -22.23 6.15
CA ALA A 360 -9.85 -23.63 5.77
C ALA A 360 -11.05 -23.98 4.87
N LEU A 361 -12.26 -23.51 5.22
CA LEU A 361 -13.46 -23.72 4.41
C LEU A 361 -13.40 -23.01 3.07
N GLY A 362 -12.95 -21.74 3.05
CA GLY A 362 -12.84 -20.97 1.83
C GLY A 362 -11.84 -21.59 0.85
N LYS A 363 -10.67 -22.02 1.32
CA LYS A 363 -9.68 -22.72 0.50
C LYS A 363 -10.18 -24.09 0.01
N LEU A 364 -10.95 -24.84 0.82
CA LEU A 364 -11.64 -26.04 0.35
C LEU A 364 -12.66 -25.71 -0.75
N GLY A 365 -13.37 -24.58 -0.62
CA GLY A 365 -14.24 -24.04 -1.67
C GLY A 365 -13.47 -23.70 -2.95
N THR A 366 -12.25 -23.12 -2.83
CA THR A 366 -11.38 -22.84 -3.98
C THR A 366 -10.97 -24.11 -4.72
N LEU A 367 -10.67 -25.20 -4.00
CA LEU A 367 -10.38 -26.49 -4.65
C LEU A 367 -11.59 -27.01 -5.42
N ASP A 368 -12.80 -26.89 -4.87
CA ASP A 368 -14.02 -27.30 -5.57
C ASP A 368 -14.34 -26.39 -6.76
N GLU A 369 -14.12 -25.06 -6.66
CA GLU A 369 -14.27 -24.11 -7.76
C GLU A 369 -13.38 -24.50 -8.94
N ARG A 370 -12.08 -24.75 -8.70
CA ARG A 370 -11.13 -25.19 -9.73
C ARG A 370 -11.48 -26.54 -10.36
N ALA A 371 -12.05 -27.42 -9.56
CA ALA A 371 -12.55 -28.72 -10.04
C ALA A 371 -13.95 -28.62 -10.67
N LYS A 372 -14.51 -27.42 -10.83
CA LYS A 372 -15.85 -27.13 -11.35
C LYS A 372 -16.98 -27.82 -10.59
N ARG A 373 -16.77 -28.13 -9.30
CA ARG A 373 -17.78 -28.65 -8.40
C ARG A 373 -18.51 -27.48 -7.72
N TYR A 374 -19.21 -26.67 -8.51
CA TYR A 374 -19.70 -25.36 -8.10
C TYR A 374 -20.69 -25.40 -6.93
N GLU A 375 -21.59 -26.40 -6.85
CA GLU A 375 -22.51 -26.53 -5.71
C GLU A 375 -21.76 -26.75 -4.38
N ALA A 376 -20.74 -27.61 -4.40
CA ALA A 376 -19.89 -27.86 -3.23
C ALA A 376 -19.05 -26.63 -2.87
N ALA A 377 -18.53 -25.93 -3.89
CA ALA A 377 -17.79 -24.71 -3.72
C ALA A 377 -18.63 -23.62 -3.05
N ILE A 378 -19.85 -23.37 -3.55
CA ILE A 378 -20.80 -22.40 -2.95
C ILE A 378 -21.07 -22.77 -1.48
N ALA A 379 -21.41 -24.03 -1.20
CA ALA A 379 -21.74 -24.46 0.15
C ALA A 379 -20.58 -24.23 1.15
N LYS A 380 -19.35 -24.53 0.76
CA LYS A 380 -18.16 -24.33 1.62
C LYS A 380 -17.82 -22.84 1.76
N THR A 381 -17.91 -22.08 0.67
CA THR A 381 -17.63 -20.63 0.68
C THR A 381 -18.64 -19.87 1.54
N GLN A 382 -19.92 -20.23 1.48
CA GLN A 382 -20.93 -19.65 2.36
C GLN A 382 -20.67 -19.99 3.85
N GLN A 383 -20.23 -21.20 4.16
CA GLN A 383 -19.80 -21.55 5.52
C GLN A 383 -18.56 -20.78 5.95
N ALA A 384 -17.60 -20.56 5.05
CA ALA A 384 -16.41 -19.74 5.29
C ALA A 384 -16.79 -18.30 5.63
N ARG A 385 -17.71 -17.72 4.86
CA ARG A 385 -18.27 -16.40 5.11
C ARG A 385 -18.93 -16.29 6.47
N LEU A 386 -19.82 -17.24 6.82
CA LEU A 386 -20.48 -17.28 8.12
C LEU A 386 -19.49 -17.40 9.28
N ALA A 387 -18.40 -18.15 9.10
CA ALA A 387 -17.35 -18.25 10.10
C ALA A 387 -16.58 -16.92 10.25
N ALA A 388 -16.27 -16.23 9.15
CA ALA A 388 -15.59 -14.94 9.18
C ALA A 388 -16.43 -13.84 9.86
N ASP A 389 -17.74 -13.86 9.69
CA ASP A 389 -18.66 -12.86 10.28
C ASP A 389 -18.79 -12.98 11.81
N GLN A 390 -18.37 -14.10 12.39
CA GLN A 390 -18.47 -14.32 13.86
C GLN A 390 -17.44 -13.52 14.66
N ASP A 391 -16.39 -13.02 14.05
CA ASP A 391 -15.33 -12.31 14.76
C ASP A 391 -14.69 -11.20 13.90
N ARG A 392 -14.60 -10.00 14.46
CA ARG A 392 -13.97 -8.86 13.77
C ARG A 392 -12.54 -9.14 13.27
N ALA A 393 -11.79 -9.98 13.98
CA ALA A 393 -10.45 -10.38 13.57
C ALA A 393 -10.43 -11.38 12.39
N ALA A 394 -11.58 -11.91 11.98
CA ALA A 394 -11.74 -12.81 10.85
C ALA A 394 -12.37 -12.11 9.62
N GLN A 395 -12.86 -10.88 9.78
CA GLN A 395 -13.54 -10.12 8.72
C GLN A 395 -12.60 -9.76 7.57
N ASP A 396 -11.29 -9.78 7.79
CA ASP A 396 -10.27 -9.59 6.76
C ASP A 396 -10.31 -10.63 5.63
N SER A 397 -11.07 -11.72 5.78
CA SER A 397 -11.25 -12.75 4.75
C SER A 397 -12.60 -12.66 4.03
N LEU A 398 -13.55 -11.85 4.51
CA LEU A 398 -14.92 -11.81 3.96
C LEU A 398 -14.94 -11.44 2.48
N TYR A 399 -14.17 -10.41 2.08
CA TYR A 399 -14.11 -9.98 0.70
C TYR A 399 -13.60 -11.08 -0.25
N LEU A 400 -12.72 -11.98 0.22
CA LEU A 400 -12.23 -13.12 -0.58
C LEU A 400 -13.35 -14.10 -0.89
N TRP A 401 -14.22 -14.35 0.08
CA TRP A 401 -15.31 -15.33 -0.07
C TRP A 401 -16.46 -14.75 -0.90
N GLU A 402 -16.76 -13.46 -0.74
CA GLU A 402 -17.71 -12.78 -1.64
C GLU A 402 -17.18 -12.73 -3.07
N TRP A 403 -15.89 -12.44 -3.27
CA TRP A 403 -15.27 -12.51 -4.58
C TRP A 403 -15.32 -13.92 -5.19
N GLN A 404 -15.05 -14.95 -4.38
CA GLN A 404 -15.15 -16.34 -4.83
C GLN A 404 -16.57 -16.70 -5.26
N LEU A 405 -17.58 -16.29 -4.48
CA LEU A 405 -18.99 -16.48 -4.85
C LEU A 405 -19.32 -15.76 -6.16
N GLY A 406 -18.86 -14.51 -6.31
CA GLY A 406 -19.03 -13.72 -7.53
C GLY A 406 -18.53 -14.46 -8.77
N ARG A 407 -17.30 -15.01 -8.71
CA ARG A 407 -16.72 -15.80 -9.81
C ARG A 407 -17.53 -17.06 -10.11
N ILE A 408 -17.93 -17.81 -9.06
CA ILE A 408 -18.70 -19.04 -9.24
C ILE A 408 -20.06 -18.75 -9.86
N TYR A 409 -20.75 -17.70 -9.41
CA TYR A 409 -22.04 -17.30 -9.97
C TYR A 409 -21.92 -16.80 -11.41
N THR A 410 -20.83 -16.12 -11.77
CA THR A 410 -20.54 -15.77 -13.17
C THR A 410 -20.39 -17.02 -14.05
N GLU A 411 -19.66 -18.03 -13.60
CA GLU A 411 -19.51 -19.30 -14.34
C GLU A 411 -20.84 -20.09 -14.48
N LEU A 412 -21.78 -19.86 -13.58
CA LEU A 412 -23.11 -20.47 -13.59
C LEU A 412 -24.15 -19.63 -14.35
N ASP A 413 -23.75 -18.50 -14.96
CA ASP A 413 -24.63 -17.54 -15.63
C ASP A 413 -25.75 -16.98 -14.70
N GLN A 414 -25.43 -16.87 -13.39
CA GLN A 414 -26.31 -16.31 -12.37
C GLN A 414 -25.94 -14.86 -12.11
N GLN A 415 -26.28 -13.98 -13.08
CA GLN A 415 -25.78 -12.61 -13.14
C GLN A 415 -26.15 -11.77 -11.90
N ARG A 416 -27.38 -11.92 -11.38
CA ARG A 416 -27.84 -11.16 -10.20
C ARG A 416 -27.04 -11.54 -8.94
N GLU A 417 -26.84 -12.82 -8.71
CA GLU A 417 -26.07 -13.33 -7.57
C GLU A 417 -24.59 -12.96 -7.69
N ALA A 418 -24.05 -13.00 -8.91
CA ALA A 418 -22.68 -12.54 -9.20
C ALA A 418 -22.52 -11.06 -8.87
N GLU A 419 -23.41 -10.19 -9.39
CA GLU A 419 -23.38 -8.74 -9.13
C GLU A 419 -23.48 -8.44 -7.64
N GLN A 420 -24.38 -9.11 -6.92
CA GLN A 420 -24.52 -8.94 -5.46
C GLN A 420 -23.24 -9.31 -4.72
N SER A 421 -22.62 -10.43 -5.09
CA SER A 421 -21.40 -10.91 -4.42
C SER A 421 -20.20 -10.00 -4.71
N TYR A 422 -20.00 -9.56 -5.95
CA TYR A 422 -18.95 -8.60 -6.29
C TYR A 422 -19.15 -7.24 -5.61
N SER A 423 -20.38 -6.73 -5.61
CA SER A 423 -20.72 -5.47 -4.93
C SER A 423 -20.40 -5.55 -3.44
N GLN A 424 -20.73 -6.67 -2.80
CA GLN A 424 -20.42 -6.90 -1.40
C GLN A 424 -18.91 -7.02 -1.16
N ALA A 425 -18.18 -7.68 -2.05
CA ALA A 425 -16.72 -7.76 -1.95
C ALA A 425 -16.06 -6.38 -2.02
N VAL A 426 -16.49 -5.53 -2.96
CA VAL A 426 -16.01 -4.14 -3.09
C VAL A 426 -16.36 -3.33 -1.85
N ALA A 427 -17.61 -3.41 -1.35
CA ALA A 427 -18.02 -2.67 -0.14
C ALA A 427 -17.18 -3.06 1.09
N LEU A 428 -16.91 -4.36 1.28
CA LEU A 428 -16.06 -4.85 2.35
C LEU A 428 -14.62 -4.35 2.20
N LEU A 429 -14.08 -4.34 0.98
CA LEU A 429 -12.74 -3.79 0.72
C LEU A 429 -12.67 -2.30 1.04
N GLU A 430 -13.71 -1.53 0.73
CA GLU A 430 -13.80 -0.11 1.08
C GLU A 430 -13.77 0.10 2.60
N GLU A 431 -14.49 -0.74 3.36
CA GLU A 431 -14.57 -0.64 4.81
C GLU A 431 -13.25 -1.01 5.50
N ILE A 432 -12.60 -2.11 5.05
CA ILE A 432 -11.38 -2.65 5.68
C ILE A 432 -10.09 -2.15 5.01
N ARG A 433 -10.20 -1.34 3.95
CA ARG A 433 -9.08 -0.89 3.12
C ARG A 433 -7.94 -0.28 3.93
N SER A 434 -8.27 0.58 4.89
CA SER A 434 -7.28 1.18 5.79
C SER A 434 -6.56 0.12 6.63
N ASP A 435 -7.30 -0.84 7.17
CA ASP A 435 -6.76 -1.89 8.02
C ASP A 435 -5.88 -2.88 7.21
N ILE A 436 -6.28 -3.21 5.97
CA ILE A 436 -5.50 -4.09 5.08
C ILE A 436 -4.19 -3.42 4.64
N LEU A 437 -4.23 -2.16 4.22
CA LEU A 437 -3.06 -1.45 3.74
C LEU A 437 -2.04 -1.19 4.86
N ASN A 438 -2.50 -1.07 6.10
CA ASN A 438 -1.64 -0.91 7.27
C ASN A 438 -1.18 -2.24 7.87
N ALA A 439 -1.92 -3.32 7.63
CA ALA A 439 -1.69 -4.58 8.30
C ALA A 439 -0.46 -5.34 7.80
N ASN A 440 -0.10 -5.21 6.53
CA ASN A 440 1.04 -5.95 5.99
C ASN A 440 1.49 -5.40 4.64
N ARG A 441 2.78 -5.03 4.52
CA ARG A 441 3.37 -4.65 3.22
C ARG A 441 3.34 -5.81 2.21
N ASP A 442 3.32 -7.05 2.67
CA ASP A 442 3.17 -8.21 1.81
C ASP A 442 1.82 -8.14 1.06
N LEU A 443 0.74 -7.62 1.70
CA LEU A 443 -0.55 -7.37 1.06
C LEU A 443 -0.54 -6.18 0.08
N GLN A 444 0.38 -5.23 0.21
CA GLN A 444 0.55 -4.16 -0.79
C GLN A 444 1.12 -4.71 -2.11
N PHE A 445 1.99 -5.72 -2.03
CA PHE A 445 2.45 -6.44 -3.21
C PHE A 445 1.34 -7.30 -3.82
N ASP A 446 0.44 -7.82 -3.00
CA ASP A 446 -0.71 -8.61 -3.42
C ASP A 446 -1.89 -7.76 -3.91
N PHE A 447 -1.84 -6.42 -3.79
CA PHE A 447 -2.93 -5.54 -4.22
C PHE A 447 -3.30 -5.77 -5.68
N ARG A 448 -2.32 -5.76 -6.59
CA ARG A 448 -2.49 -6.00 -8.02
C ARG A 448 -3.09 -7.38 -8.30
N ASP A 449 -2.70 -8.36 -7.52
CA ASP A 449 -3.00 -9.78 -7.79
C ASP A 449 -4.28 -10.24 -7.09
N THR A 450 -4.67 -9.58 -5.99
CA THR A 450 -5.80 -10.01 -5.16
C THR A 450 -6.92 -8.97 -5.09
N VAL A 451 -6.60 -7.68 -5.00
CA VAL A 451 -7.59 -6.62 -4.78
C VAL A 451 -8.05 -6.00 -6.09
N GLU A 452 -7.12 -5.61 -6.96
CA GLU A 452 -7.42 -5.01 -8.27
C GLU A 452 -8.36 -5.87 -9.13
N PRO A 453 -8.20 -7.22 -9.23
CA PRO A 453 -9.10 -8.06 -10.01
C PRO A 453 -10.56 -8.02 -9.56
N ILE A 454 -10.83 -7.79 -8.28
CA ILE A 454 -12.20 -7.70 -7.75
C ILE A 454 -12.93 -6.50 -8.34
N TYR A 455 -12.30 -5.32 -8.31
CA TYR A 455 -12.86 -4.11 -8.90
C TYR A 455 -13.04 -4.23 -10.41
N ARG A 456 -12.02 -4.78 -11.11
CA ARG A 456 -12.06 -4.94 -12.57
C ARG A 456 -13.14 -5.93 -13.01
N GLN A 457 -13.29 -7.06 -12.33
CA GLN A 457 -14.32 -8.05 -12.64
C GLN A 457 -15.72 -7.51 -12.35
N TYR A 458 -15.90 -6.76 -11.25
CA TYR A 458 -17.17 -6.11 -10.96
C TYR A 458 -17.53 -5.05 -12.01
N ALA A 459 -16.59 -4.19 -12.39
CA ALA A 459 -16.79 -3.20 -13.44
C ALA A 459 -17.10 -3.86 -14.79
N ALA A 460 -16.40 -4.95 -15.15
CA ALA A 460 -16.65 -5.68 -16.39
C ALA A 460 -18.06 -6.29 -16.42
N LEU A 461 -18.48 -6.94 -15.33
CA LEU A 461 -19.84 -7.51 -15.21
C LEU A 461 -20.92 -6.41 -15.36
N SER A 462 -20.73 -5.27 -14.73
CA SER A 462 -21.67 -4.13 -14.84
C SER A 462 -21.69 -3.54 -16.24
N LEU A 463 -20.56 -3.56 -16.96
CA LEU A 463 -20.47 -3.10 -18.36
C LEU A 463 -21.21 -4.00 -19.34
N GLU A 464 -21.45 -5.27 -19.02
CA GLU A 464 -22.22 -6.18 -19.91
C GLU A 464 -23.65 -5.67 -20.15
N SER A 465 -24.22 -4.96 -19.19
CA SER A 465 -25.58 -4.36 -19.30
C SER A 465 -25.60 -2.99 -19.98
N VAL A 466 -24.42 -2.40 -20.26
CA VAL A 466 -24.30 -1.09 -20.92
C VAL A 466 -24.03 -1.28 -22.42
N PRO A 467 -24.75 -0.57 -23.33
CA PRO A 467 -24.46 -0.63 -24.75
C PRO A 467 -23.00 -0.25 -25.07
N LYS A 468 -22.43 -0.90 -26.12
CA LYS A 468 -21.00 -0.74 -26.45
C LYS A 468 -20.60 0.63 -26.99
N ALA A 469 -21.55 1.35 -27.58
CA ALA A 469 -21.35 2.72 -28.07
C ALA A 469 -22.68 3.45 -27.99
N VAL A 470 -22.81 4.40 -27.07
CA VAL A 470 -24.06 5.13 -26.86
C VAL A 470 -23.81 6.43 -26.10
N THR A 471 -24.64 7.42 -26.37
CA THR A 471 -24.80 8.63 -25.55
C THR A 471 -25.97 8.41 -24.58
N LEU A 472 -25.72 8.55 -23.29
CA LEU A 472 -26.69 8.34 -22.22
C LEU A 472 -26.99 9.65 -21.50
N ASN A 473 -28.27 9.90 -21.26
CA ASN A 473 -28.72 10.99 -20.39
C ASN A 473 -29.10 10.45 -18.99
N GLN A 474 -29.25 11.33 -18.03
CA GLN A 474 -29.50 10.97 -16.62
C GLN A 474 -30.79 10.14 -16.41
N ASP A 475 -31.74 10.25 -17.30
CA ASP A 475 -33.01 9.50 -17.23
C ASP A 475 -32.92 8.09 -17.85
N ASP A 476 -31.81 7.74 -18.49
CA ASP A 476 -31.60 6.43 -19.10
C ASP A 476 -31.27 5.35 -18.08
N VAL A 477 -31.89 4.18 -18.19
CA VAL A 477 -31.62 3.05 -17.25
C VAL A 477 -30.15 2.66 -17.28
N ALA A 478 -29.53 2.63 -18.43
CA ALA A 478 -28.10 2.29 -18.58
C ALA A 478 -27.17 3.36 -17.97
N PHE A 479 -27.65 4.57 -17.72
CA PHE A 479 -26.89 5.62 -17.05
C PHE A 479 -26.54 5.23 -15.61
N ALA A 480 -27.49 4.64 -14.88
CA ALA A 480 -27.27 4.18 -13.52
C ALA A 480 -26.22 3.05 -13.45
N GLU A 481 -26.23 2.15 -14.44
CA GLU A 481 -25.19 1.10 -14.52
C GLU A 481 -23.82 1.69 -14.85
N LEU A 482 -23.77 2.66 -15.77
CA LEU A 482 -22.52 3.38 -16.08
C LEU A 482 -21.98 4.16 -14.87
N GLU A 483 -22.85 4.70 -14.00
CA GLU A 483 -22.47 5.33 -12.74
C GLU A 483 -21.82 4.33 -11.79
N LYS A 484 -22.33 3.13 -11.66
CA LYS A 484 -21.70 2.06 -10.85
C LYS A 484 -20.30 1.73 -11.39
N VAL A 485 -20.16 1.59 -12.71
CA VAL A 485 -18.87 1.33 -13.35
C VAL A 485 -17.88 2.45 -13.01
N LEU A 486 -18.24 3.71 -13.24
CA LEU A 486 -17.38 4.85 -12.95
C LEU A 486 -16.98 4.92 -11.48
N THR A 487 -17.93 4.68 -10.57
CA THR A 487 -17.67 4.68 -9.13
C THR A 487 -16.73 3.55 -8.76
N THR A 488 -16.93 2.34 -9.29
CA THR A 488 -16.06 1.18 -9.04
C THR A 488 -14.64 1.41 -9.54
N LEU A 489 -14.50 1.94 -10.75
CA LEU A 489 -13.20 2.28 -11.34
C LEU A 489 -12.50 3.42 -10.59
N ASP A 490 -13.24 4.39 -10.10
CA ASP A 490 -12.70 5.47 -9.28
C ASP A 490 -12.20 4.95 -7.94
N SER A 491 -12.98 4.10 -7.27
CA SER A 491 -12.58 3.40 -6.06
C SER A 491 -11.30 2.57 -6.25
N LEU A 492 -11.17 1.88 -7.39
CA LEU A 492 -9.94 1.18 -7.75
C LEU A 492 -8.75 2.15 -7.80
N LYS A 493 -8.88 3.27 -8.53
CA LYS A 493 -7.80 4.27 -8.66
C LYS A 493 -7.39 4.87 -7.31
N VAL A 494 -8.37 5.15 -6.45
CA VAL A 494 -8.11 5.58 -5.06
C VAL A 494 -7.37 4.50 -4.27
N ALA A 495 -7.80 3.25 -4.39
CA ALA A 495 -7.18 2.11 -3.71
C ALA A 495 -5.75 1.84 -4.20
N GLU A 496 -5.47 1.98 -5.51
CA GLU A 496 -4.13 1.91 -6.09
C GLU A 496 -3.20 2.97 -5.48
N LEU A 497 -3.64 4.22 -5.40
CA LEU A 497 -2.86 5.31 -4.80
C LEU A 497 -2.59 5.07 -3.32
N GLN A 498 -3.59 4.64 -2.57
CA GLN A 498 -3.40 4.31 -1.15
C GLN A 498 -2.43 3.14 -0.97
N SER A 499 -2.56 2.08 -1.78
CA SER A 499 -1.61 0.96 -1.80
C SER A 499 -0.19 1.42 -2.13
N TYR A 500 -0.04 2.35 -3.06
CA TYR A 500 1.25 2.89 -3.44
C TYR A 500 1.91 3.65 -2.29
N PHE A 501 1.19 4.52 -1.60
CA PHE A 501 1.74 5.37 -0.55
C PHE A 501 1.72 4.77 0.86
N ALA A 502 1.09 3.62 1.06
CA ALA A 502 0.99 2.92 2.35
C ALA A 502 0.51 3.81 3.52
N ASN A 503 -0.39 4.75 3.27
CA ASN A 503 -0.79 5.73 4.28
C ASN A 503 -2.30 6.00 4.28
N ASP A 504 -2.94 5.79 5.44
CA ASP A 504 -4.38 5.95 5.66
C ASP A 504 -4.88 7.38 5.63
N CYS A 505 -4.00 8.31 5.94
CA CYS A 505 -4.40 9.71 6.16
C CYS A 505 -4.57 10.49 4.85
N VAL A 506 -4.45 9.83 3.70
CA VAL A 506 -4.19 10.54 2.46
C VAL A 506 -5.42 11.14 1.83
N ILE A 507 -6.62 10.60 2.06
CA ILE A 507 -7.64 10.92 1.07
C ILE A 507 -9.01 11.06 1.72
N VAL A 508 -9.42 12.29 1.90
CA VAL A 508 -10.83 12.63 2.01
C VAL A 508 -11.34 12.78 0.59
N PRO A 509 -12.18 11.87 0.08
CA PRO A 509 -12.81 12.06 -1.23
C PRO A 509 -13.54 13.41 -1.26
N ALA A 510 -13.45 14.13 -2.38
CA ALA A 510 -14.22 15.33 -2.58
C ALA A 510 -15.72 15.01 -2.50
N GLU A 511 -16.50 15.88 -1.87
CA GLU A 511 -17.96 15.75 -1.82
C GLU A 511 -18.58 15.79 -3.23
N VAL A 512 -17.90 16.47 -4.17
CA VAL A 512 -18.34 16.61 -5.55
C VAL A 512 -17.26 16.05 -6.47
N ARG A 513 -17.63 15.14 -7.35
CA ARG A 513 -16.72 14.50 -8.31
C ARG A 513 -16.29 15.50 -9.41
N ALA A 514 -15.09 15.29 -9.94
CA ALA A 514 -14.49 16.12 -10.98
C ALA A 514 -15.34 16.21 -12.25
N ASP A 515 -16.01 15.13 -12.67
CA ASP A 515 -16.90 15.10 -13.82
C ASP A 515 -18.19 15.92 -13.58
N ALA A 516 -18.70 15.96 -12.37
CA ALA A 516 -19.86 16.80 -12.03
C ALA A 516 -19.51 18.30 -12.07
N VAL A 517 -18.30 18.70 -11.63
CA VAL A 517 -17.82 20.09 -11.78
C VAL A 517 -17.59 20.43 -13.25
N GLY A 518 -17.06 19.50 -14.02
CA GLY A 518 -16.85 19.66 -15.46
C GLY A 518 -18.11 20.06 -16.21
N GLN A 519 -19.28 19.57 -15.81
CA GLN A 519 -20.57 19.88 -16.42
C GLN A 519 -20.87 21.39 -16.47
N SER A 520 -20.38 22.18 -15.52
CA SER A 520 -20.62 23.63 -15.44
C SER A 520 -19.48 24.49 -16.00
N HIS A 521 -18.37 23.91 -16.49
CA HIS A 521 -17.14 24.63 -16.82
C HIS A 521 -16.61 24.39 -18.24
N ALA A 522 -17.45 24.02 -19.21
CA ALA A 522 -17.01 23.66 -20.57
C ALA A 522 -15.87 22.62 -20.60
N THR A 523 -15.94 21.66 -19.68
CA THR A 523 -14.92 20.64 -19.49
C THR A 523 -15.49 19.25 -19.82
N GLY A 524 -14.82 18.54 -20.71
CA GLY A 524 -15.06 17.11 -20.96
C GLY A 524 -14.14 16.28 -20.07
N VAL A 525 -14.66 15.24 -19.41
CA VAL A 525 -13.86 14.34 -18.58
C VAL A 525 -13.81 12.95 -19.21
N VAL A 526 -12.61 12.52 -19.57
CA VAL A 526 -12.32 11.24 -20.24
C VAL A 526 -11.85 10.23 -19.22
N SER A 527 -12.66 9.24 -18.90
CA SER A 527 -12.28 8.13 -18.00
C SER A 527 -11.98 6.88 -18.82
N THR A 528 -10.84 6.24 -18.56
CA THR A 528 -10.47 5.00 -19.25
C THR A 528 -10.45 3.81 -18.30
N ALA A 529 -10.75 2.63 -18.82
CA ALA A 529 -10.58 1.35 -18.16
C ALA A 529 -10.02 0.32 -19.15
N LEU A 530 -8.98 -0.39 -18.72
CA LEU A 530 -8.35 -1.47 -19.47
C LEU A 530 -8.75 -2.81 -18.87
N SER A 531 -9.24 -3.72 -19.70
CA SER A 531 -9.34 -5.14 -19.39
C SER A 531 -8.44 -5.92 -20.35
N ASP A 532 -8.30 -7.22 -20.13
CA ASP A 532 -7.37 -8.06 -20.92
C ASP A 532 -7.63 -7.95 -22.43
N ASP A 533 -8.89 -7.79 -22.85
CA ASP A 533 -9.34 -7.83 -24.25
C ASP A 533 -10.05 -6.55 -24.73
N GLN A 534 -10.20 -5.54 -23.87
CA GLN A 534 -11.02 -4.36 -24.18
C GLN A 534 -10.49 -3.09 -23.54
N LEU A 535 -10.53 -2.00 -24.29
CA LEU A 535 -10.41 -0.62 -23.82
C LEU A 535 -11.79 0.02 -23.76
N THR A 536 -12.20 0.43 -22.58
CA THR A 536 -13.44 1.22 -22.39
C THR A 536 -13.07 2.68 -22.19
N VAL A 537 -13.71 3.57 -22.97
CA VAL A 537 -13.55 5.01 -22.83
C VAL A 537 -14.92 5.63 -22.54
N ILE A 538 -14.99 6.40 -21.47
CA ILE A 538 -16.20 7.08 -21.01
C ILE A 538 -15.93 8.58 -21.01
N MET A 539 -16.71 9.32 -21.79
CA MET A 539 -16.69 10.78 -21.87
C MET A 539 -17.86 11.34 -21.06
N SER A 540 -17.57 12.12 -20.04
CA SER A 540 -18.56 12.93 -19.33
C SER A 540 -18.56 14.34 -19.93
N LEU A 541 -19.69 14.75 -20.51
CA LEU A 541 -19.83 15.99 -21.27
C LEU A 541 -20.38 17.15 -20.42
N PRO A 542 -20.13 18.40 -20.79
CA PRO A 542 -20.87 19.54 -20.26
C PRO A 542 -22.39 19.34 -20.38
N GLY A 543 -23.13 19.64 -19.31
CA GLY A 543 -24.58 19.39 -19.28
C GLY A 543 -25.00 18.01 -18.73
N GLY A 544 -24.06 17.11 -18.44
CA GLY A 544 -24.30 15.88 -17.70
C GLY A 544 -24.55 14.63 -18.53
N ALA A 545 -24.57 14.74 -19.87
CA ALA A 545 -24.61 13.57 -20.74
C ALA A 545 -23.27 12.77 -20.65
N ARG A 546 -23.37 11.47 -20.88
CA ARG A 546 -22.21 10.57 -20.95
C ARG A 546 -22.21 9.77 -22.21
N GLU A 547 -21.04 9.64 -22.78
CA GLU A 547 -20.80 8.79 -23.92
C GLU A 547 -19.84 7.68 -23.53
N ILE A 548 -20.11 6.47 -24.00
CA ILE A 548 -19.25 5.32 -23.79
C ILE A 548 -18.92 4.67 -25.13
N VAL A 549 -17.65 4.27 -25.26
CA VAL A 549 -17.19 3.45 -26.37
C VAL A 549 -16.34 2.31 -25.82
N GLN A 550 -16.73 1.10 -26.16
CA GLN A 550 -16.01 -0.13 -25.80
C GLN A 550 -15.28 -0.66 -27.05
N ILE A 551 -13.97 -0.57 -27.05
CA ILE A 551 -13.09 -0.92 -28.16
C ILE A 551 -12.49 -2.32 -27.91
N PRO A 552 -12.73 -3.31 -28.79
CA PRO A 552 -12.18 -4.65 -28.62
C PRO A 552 -10.69 -4.67 -28.99
N VAL A 553 -9.86 -4.22 -28.10
CA VAL A 553 -8.40 -4.19 -28.22
C VAL A 553 -7.78 -4.71 -26.94
N ALA A 554 -6.86 -5.66 -27.07
CA ALA A 554 -6.18 -6.23 -25.92
C ALA A 554 -5.30 -5.18 -25.20
N SER A 555 -5.25 -5.24 -23.86
CA SER A 555 -4.44 -4.32 -23.05
C SER A 555 -2.97 -4.28 -23.51
N ALA A 556 -2.40 -5.43 -23.83
CA ALA A 556 -1.03 -5.52 -24.36
C ALA A 556 -0.82 -4.72 -25.66
N VAL A 557 -1.83 -4.62 -26.51
CA VAL A 557 -1.75 -3.81 -27.75
C VAL A 557 -1.77 -2.33 -27.41
N VAL A 558 -2.61 -1.92 -26.45
CA VAL A 558 -2.66 -0.53 -25.97
C VAL A 558 -1.32 -0.15 -25.34
N GLU A 559 -0.76 -1.03 -24.52
CA GLU A 559 0.55 -0.85 -23.86
C GLU A 559 1.68 -0.73 -24.89
N ASP A 560 1.67 -1.55 -25.93
CA ASP A 560 2.63 -1.47 -27.02
C ASP A 560 2.55 -0.11 -27.75
N GLN A 561 1.35 0.40 -28.03
CA GLN A 561 1.16 1.71 -28.64
C GLN A 561 1.65 2.85 -27.73
N VAL A 562 1.37 2.78 -26.43
CA VAL A 562 1.87 3.76 -25.45
C VAL A 562 3.41 3.76 -25.41
N ASN A 563 4.01 2.58 -25.34
CA ASN A 563 5.47 2.44 -25.32
C ASN A 563 6.11 2.93 -26.61
N GLU A 564 5.50 2.69 -27.78
CA GLU A 564 6.00 3.15 -29.05
C GLU A 564 5.85 4.67 -29.19
N PHE A 565 4.72 5.23 -28.76
CA PHE A 565 4.51 6.67 -28.73
C PHE A 565 5.59 7.38 -27.88
N ARG A 566 5.80 6.91 -26.66
CA ARG A 566 6.84 7.46 -25.78
C ARG A 566 8.23 7.34 -26.39
N ARG A 567 8.54 6.18 -26.96
CA ARG A 567 9.83 5.96 -27.62
C ARG A 567 10.04 6.90 -28.81
N SER A 568 9.00 7.15 -29.60
CA SER A 568 9.07 8.09 -30.74
C SER A 568 9.39 9.52 -30.29
N LEU A 569 8.85 9.93 -29.14
CA LEU A 569 9.17 11.23 -28.53
C LEU A 569 10.62 11.28 -28.04
N GLU A 570 11.05 10.29 -27.26
CA GLU A 570 12.38 10.26 -26.66
C GLU A 570 13.52 10.10 -27.70
N LEU A 571 13.34 9.25 -28.71
CA LEU A 571 14.31 9.06 -29.80
C LEU A 571 14.32 10.24 -30.76
N GLY A 572 13.17 10.79 -31.09
CA GLY A 572 13.04 11.92 -31.98
C GLY A 572 13.74 13.18 -31.48
N ALA A 573 13.97 13.27 -30.16
CA ALA A 573 14.79 14.33 -29.58
C ALA A 573 16.25 14.32 -30.06
N ARG A 574 16.76 13.19 -30.60
CA ARG A 574 18.13 13.03 -31.07
C ARG A 574 18.27 13.30 -32.59
N ASP A 575 17.28 12.94 -33.36
CA ASP A 575 17.31 13.05 -34.84
C ASP A 575 16.29 14.03 -35.40
N TYR A 576 15.52 14.71 -34.50
CA TYR A 576 14.48 15.69 -34.83
C TYR A 576 13.32 15.12 -35.64
N SER A 577 13.13 13.81 -35.61
CA SER A 577 11.98 13.13 -36.22
C SER A 577 10.94 12.78 -35.16
N PHE A 578 9.69 12.84 -35.55
CA PHE A 578 8.58 12.41 -34.70
C PHE A 578 7.64 11.52 -35.49
N ASN A 579 7.52 10.25 -35.12
CA ASN A 579 6.55 9.36 -35.68
C ASN A 579 5.17 9.64 -35.07
N THR A 580 4.24 10.17 -35.84
CA THR A 580 2.89 10.54 -35.40
C THR A 580 1.93 9.36 -35.37
N GLU A 581 2.23 8.21 -35.99
CA GLU A 581 1.32 7.06 -36.11
C GLU A 581 0.82 6.57 -34.73
N PRO A 582 1.69 6.34 -33.70
CA PRO A 582 1.21 5.90 -32.40
C PRO A 582 0.34 6.95 -31.69
N ALA A 583 0.67 8.25 -31.85
CA ALA A 583 -0.11 9.35 -31.31
C ALA A 583 -1.49 9.42 -31.96
N GLN A 584 -1.55 9.17 -33.26
CA GLN A 584 -2.79 9.14 -34.03
C GLN A 584 -3.66 7.95 -33.66
N GLN A 585 -3.06 6.78 -33.47
CA GLN A 585 -3.80 5.58 -33.03
C GLN A 585 -4.43 5.79 -31.64
N LEU A 586 -3.68 6.37 -30.69
CA LEU A 586 -4.21 6.68 -29.37
C LEU A 586 -5.32 7.74 -29.45
N TYR A 587 -5.17 8.77 -30.31
CA TYR A 587 -6.23 9.76 -30.56
C TYR A 587 -7.49 9.09 -31.06
N GLN A 588 -7.39 8.17 -32.03
CA GLN A 588 -8.52 7.42 -32.60
C GLN A 588 -9.27 6.61 -31.54
N TRP A 589 -8.58 6.12 -30.53
CA TRP A 589 -9.23 5.37 -29.45
C TRP A 589 -9.83 6.27 -28.37
N LEU A 590 -9.13 7.33 -27.98
CA LEU A 590 -9.46 8.09 -26.77
C LEU A 590 -10.31 9.33 -27.01
N VAL A 591 -10.24 9.94 -28.19
CA VAL A 591 -10.86 11.26 -28.46
C VAL A 591 -11.77 11.24 -29.68
N GLN A 592 -11.32 10.67 -30.80
CA GLN A 592 -12.03 10.71 -32.06
C GLN A 592 -13.49 10.25 -31.99
N PRO A 593 -13.86 9.20 -31.20
CA PRO A 593 -15.25 8.75 -31.13
C PRO A 593 -16.22 9.83 -30.62
N PHE A 594 -15.73 10.84 -29.91
CA PHE A 594 -16.51 11.88 -29.24
C PHE A 594 -16.43 13.25 -29.92
N GLU A 595 -15.69 13.39 -31.01
CA GLU A 595 -15.39 14.71 -31.62
C GLU A 595 -16.63 15.52 -31.96
N THR A 596 -17.74 14.88 -32.34
CA THR A 596 -18.98 15.55 -32.70
C THR A 596 -19.64 16.30 -31.56
N ASP A 597 -19.36 15.86 -30.32
CA ASP A 597 -19.99 16.36 -29.11
C ASP A 597 -19.04 17.26 -28.26
N LEU A 598 -17.82 17.50 -28.77
CA LEU A 598 -16.83 18.37 -28.15
C LEU A 598 -16.88 19.83 -28.56
N ALA A 599 -17.88 20.27 -29.34
CA ALA A 599 -17.97 21.65 -29.88
C ALA A 599 -17.95 22.73 -28.77
N ASP A 600 -18.58 22.46 -27.63
CA ASP A 600 -18.67 23.39 -26.49
C ASP A 600 -17.60 23.12 -25.42
N VAL A 601 -16.68 22.16 -25.64
CA VAL A 601 -15.62 21.79 -24.72
C VAL A 601 -14.36 22.64 -24.97
N LYS A 602 -13.79 23.21 -23.91
CA LYS A 602 -12.52 23.95 -23.96
C LYS A 602 -11.39 23.16 -23.31
N THR A 603 -11.70 22.37 -22.29
CA THR A 603 -10.71 21.60 -21.53
C THR A 603 -11.09 20.12 -21.54
N LEU A 604 -10.12 19.25 -21.81
CA LEU A 604 -10.23 17.81 -21.61
C LEU A 604 -9.42 17.38 -20.38
N VAL A 605 -10.10 16.72 -19.44
CA VAL A 605 -9.47 16.17 -18.23
C VAL A 605 -9.46 14.66 -18.33
N PHE A 606 -8.30 14.07 -18.26
CA PHE A 606 -8.10 12.63 -18.39
C PHE A 606 -7.97 11.94 -17.02
N VAL A 607 -8.76 10.88 -16.83
CA VAL A 607 -8.72 9.97 -15.66
C VAL A 607 -8.29 8.60 -16.15
N ASN A 608 -7.00 8.47 -16.41
CA ASN A 608 -6.44 7.34 -17.12
C ASN A 608 -6.26 6.09 -16.25
N ASP A 609 -6.28 4.93 -16.91
CA ASP A 609 -5.97 3.63 -16.35
C ASP A 609 -4.67 3.05 -16.92
N GLY A 610 -3.96 2.26 -16.12
CA GLY A 610 -2.77 1.54 -16.55
C GLY A 610 -1.67 2.46 -17.12
N LEU A 611 -0.97 2.00 -18.14
CA LEU A 611 0.08 2.75 -18.82
C LEU A 611 -0.40 4.02 -19.54
N LEU A 612 -1.70 4.17 -19.79
CA LEU A 612 -2.24 5.41 -20.35
C LEU A 612 -1.97 6.64 -19.47
N ARG A 613 -1.70 6.45 -18.18
CA ARG A 613 -1.27 7.52 -17.25
C ARG A 613 0.07 8.16 -17.66
N SER A 614 0.90 7.43 -18.39
CA SER A 614 2.22 7.91 -18.86
C SER A 614 2.18 8.60 -20.21
N VAL A 615 1.01 8.71 -20.82
CA VAL A 615 0.82 9.34 -22.12
C VAL A 615 0.75 10.86 -21.97
N PRO A 616 1.57 11.64 -22.68
CA PRO A 616 1.42 13.08 -22.76
C PRO A 616 0.22 13.42 -23.65
N MET A 617 -0.98 13.45 -23.06
CA MET A 617 -2.24 13.59 -23.79
C MET A 617 -2.28 14.85 -24.69
N ALA A 618 -1.57 15.91 -24.31
CA ALA A 618 -1.41 17.11 -25.12
C ALA A 618 -0.82 16.86 -26.51
N ALA A 619 0.00 15.81 -26.67
CA ALA A 619 0.66 15.44 -27.91
C ALA A 619 -0.06 14.33 -28.71
N LEU A 620 -1.27 13.94 -28.36
CA LEU A 620 -2.12 13.14 -29.25
C LEU A 620 -2.35 13.88 -30.55
N TYR A 621 -2.45 13.16 -31.67
CA TYR A 621 -2.46 13.75 -33.00
C TYR A 621 -3.65 13.26 -33.83
N ASP A 622 -4.43 14.19 -34.42
CA ASP A 622 -5.64 13.82 -35.18
C ASP A 622 -5.37 13.52 -36.67
N GLY A 623 -4.11 13.61 -37.09
CA GLY A 623 -3.69 13.52 -38.49
C GLY A 623 -3.38 14.88 -39.12
N SER A 624 -3.74 15.99 -38.50
CA SER A 624 -3.52 17.36 -38.96
C SER A 624 -2.89 18.27 -37.89
N GLN A 625 -3.29 18.12 -36.62
CA GLN A 625 -2.84 18.96 -35.49
C GLN A 625 -2.80 18.17 -34.19
N PHE A 626 -2.07 18.67 -33.22
CA PHE A 626 -2.01 18.08 -31.87
C PHE A 626 -3.24 18.44 -31.04
N LEU A 627 -3.59 17.57 -30.09
CA LEU A 627 -4.75 17.76 -29.21
C LEU A 627 -4.70 19.12 -28.47
N ILE A 628 -3.50 19.52 -28.03
CA ILE A 628 -3.27 20.78 -27.33
C ILE A 628 -3.64 22.02 -28.17
N GLU A 629 -3.67 21.92 -29.47
CA GLU A 629 -4.08 23.02 -30.36
C GLU A 629 -5.60 23.21 -30.39
N LYS A 630 -6.36 22.16 -29.99
CA LYS A 630 -7.83 22.17 -29.91
C LYS A 630 -8.34 22.43 -28.49
N PHE A 631 -7.75 21.78 -27.50
CA PHE A 631 -8.25 21.74 -26.13
C PHE A 631 -7.10 22.00 -25.13
N ALA A 632 -7.41 22.68 -24.03
CA ALA A 632 -6.57 22.64 -22.86
C ALA A 632 -6.63 21.23 -22.26
N VAL A 633 -5.50 20.72 -21.75
CA VAL A 633 -5.38 19.34 -21.28
C VAL A 633 -4.92 19.31 -19.83
N ALA A 634 -5.64 18.54 -19.02
CA ALA A 634 -5.24 18.23 -17.65
C ALA A 634 -5.44 16.74 -17.36
N THR A 635 -4.85 16.27 -16.27
CA THR A 635 -5.04 14.92 -15.77
C THR A 635 -5.45 14.95 -14.30
N THR A 636 -6.26 13.98 -13.89
CA THR A 636 -6.50 13.74 -12.46
C THR A 636 -6.37 12.24 -12.17
N PRO A 637 -5.82 11.85 -11.02
CA PRO A 637 -5.65 10.44 -10.70
C PRO A 637 -6.97 9.72 -10.48
N SER A 638 -8.03 10.45 -10.07
CA SER A 638 -9.36 9.92 -9.77
C SER A 638 -10.40 11.03 -9.87
N LEU A 639 -11.66 10.67 -10.04
CA LEU A 639 -12.79 11.61 -10.08
C LEU A 639 -13.05 12.27 -8.72
N THR A 640 -12.75 11.56 -7.64
CA THR A 640 -13.04 12.00 -6.27
C THR A 640 -11.84 12.60 -5.52
N LEU A 641 -10.63 12.56 -6.10
CA LEU A 641 -9.42 13.07 -5.45
C LEU A 641 -9.07 14.52 -5.81
N THR A 642 -9.84 15.12 -6.68
CA THR A 642 -9.64 16.51 -7.10
C THR A 642 -10.90 17.30 -6.83
N THR A 643 -10.76 18.41 -6.10
CA THR A 643 -11.82 19.41 -5.93
C THR A 643 -11.51 20.58 -6.85
N PRO A 644 -12.16 20.68 -8.03
CA PRO A 644 -11.92 21.76 -8.97
C PRO A 644 -12.51 23.07 -8.41
N GLU A 645 -11.66 24.05 -8.22
CA GLU A 645 -12.02 25.38 -7.77
C GLU A 645 -11.27 26.41 -8.60
N LYS A 646 -11.89 27.57 -8.86
CA LYS A 646 -11.22 28.65 -9.58
C LYS A 646 -10.04 29.20 -8.80
N LEU A 647 -8.94 29.43 -9.51
CA LEU A 647 -7.74 30.03 -8.95
C LEU A 647 -8.02 31.47 -8.48
N GLU A 648 -7.83 31.68 -7.20
CA GLU A 648 -7.78 33.04 -6.66
C GLU A 648 -6.39 33.66 -6.89
N ARG A 649 -6.31 34.68 -7.75
CA ARG A 649 -5.03 35.30 -8.16
C ARG A 649 -4.53 36.41 -7.21
N ARG A 650 -5.27 36.73 -6.17
CA ARG A 650 -4.79 37.66 -5.15
C ARG A 650 -3.76 36.96 -4.27
N GLY A 651 -2.57 37.54 -4.18
CA GLY A 651 -1.52 37.03 -3.27
C GLY A 651 -0.87 35.72 -3.72
N LEU A 652 -0.59 35.58 -5.02
CA LEU A 652 0.20 34.43 -5.53
C LEU A 652 1.68 34.54 -5.10
N ASN A 653 1.94 34.54 -3.81
CA ASN A 653 3.29 34.50 -3.24
C ASN A 653 3.96 33.17 -3.64
N ALA A 654 5.23 33.22 -4.04
CA ALA A 654 5.94 32.03 -4.51
C ALA A 654 7.18 31.73 -3.68
N LEU A 655 7.33 30.46 -3.27
CA LEU A 655 8.59 29.93 -2.77
C LEU A 655 9.27 29.19 -3.93
N LEU A 656 10.42 29.69 -4.34
CA LEU A 656 11.22 29.16 -5.44
C LEU A 656 12.42 28.42 -4.85
N VAL A 657 12.56 27.13 -5.13
CA VAL A 657 13.68 26.34 -4.64
C VAL A 657 14.36 25.62 -5.78
N GLY A 658 15.69 25.49 -5.73
CA GLY A 658 16.41 24.83 -6.82
C GLY A 658 17.82 24.40 -6.50
N VAL A 659 18.34 23.50 -7.36
CA VAL A 659 19.71 23.00 -7.33
C VAL A 659 20.30 23.11 -8.72
N SER A 660 21.29 24.00 -8.88
CA SER A 660 22.01 24.21 -10.16
C SER A 660 23.33 23.45 -10.24
N GLU A 661 23.92 23.11 -9.09
CA GLU A 661 25.22 22.46 -8.97
C GLU A 661 25.12 20.95 -9.14
N PRO A 662 26.25 20.27 -9.47
CA PRO A 662 26.30 18.81 -9.47
C PRO A 662 25.94 18.25 -8.09
N SER A 663 25.16 17.22 -8.06
CA SER A 663 24.68 16.62 -6.83
C SER A 663 24.95 15.11 -6.79
N GLU A 664 25.14 14.56 -5.60
CA GLU A 664 25.35 13.13 -5.42
C GLU A 664 24.52 12.61 -4.27
N VAL A 665 23.76 11.56 -4.56
CA VAL A 665 23.05 10.77 -3.53
C VAL A 665 23.66 9.36 -3.51
N PRO A 666 23.45 8.56 -2.47
CA PRO A 666 24.00 7.20 -2.42
C PRO A 666 23.74 6.41 -3.71
N GLN A 667 24.81 5.95 -4.36
CA GLN A 667 24.83 5.16 -5.60
C GLN A 667 24.37 5.89 -6.88
N ARG A 668 24.10 7.20 -6.84
CA ARG A 668 23.64 7.95 -8.01
C ARG A 668 24.18 9.38 -8.06
N PRO A 669 25.08 9.72 -8.99
CA PRO A 669 25.47 11.10 -9.28
C PRO A 669 24.44 11.77 -10.21
N PHE A 670 24.26 13.07 -10.06
CA PHE A 670 23.45 13.94 -10.92
C PHE A 670 24.32 15.05 -11.52
N ALA A 671 24.09 15.34 -12.80
CA ALA A 671 24.80 16.41 -13.49
C ALA A 671 24.32 17.79 -13.00
N ALA A 672 25.13 18.83 -13.26
CA ALA A 672 24.70 20.22 -13.02
C ALA A 672 23.48 20.59 -13.88
N LEU A 673 22.63 21.47 -13.36
CA LEU A 673 21.47 22.08 -14.02
C LEU A 673 21.64 23.60 -14.08
N PRO A 674 22.58 24.13 -14.92
CA PRO A 674 22.91 25.56 -14.90
C PRO A 674 21.75 26.48 -15.28
N ALA A 675 20.73 25.99 -16.00
CA ALA A 675 19.56 26.79 -16.34
C ALA A 675 18.60 27.04 -15.18
N VAL A 676 18.71 26.29 -14.07
CA VAL A 676 17.90 26.49 -12.86
C VAL A 676 18.08 27.91 -12.30
N GLU A 677 19.30 28.44 -12.27
CA GLU A 677 19.52 29.82 -11.80
C GLU A 677 18.76 30.84 -12.66
N ARG A 678 18.81 30.65 -13.99
CA ARG A 678 18.07 31.51 -14.92
C ARG A 678 16.56 31.36 -14.76
N GLU A 679 16.08 30.14 -14.56
CA GLU A 679 14.66 29.87 -14.33
C GLU A 679 14.16 30.60 -13.07
N LEU A 680 14.85 30.43 -11.95
CA LEU A 680 14.44 31.08 -10.69
C LEU A 680 14.59 32.61 -10.76
N ASP A 681 15.60 33.15 -11.44
CA ASP A 681 15.76 34.59 -11.65
C ASP A 681 14.61 35.18 -12.49
N LEU A 682 14.20 34.50 -13.56
CA LEU A 682 13.05 34.92 -14.37
C LEU A 682 11.78 34.94 -13.55
N LEU A 683 11.50 33.85 -12.82
CA LEU A 683 10.29 33.73 -12.01
C LEU A 683 10.25 34.73 -10.85
N SER A 684 11.38 35.02 -10.22
CA SER A 684 11.47 36.01 -9.15
C SER A 684 11.14 37.42 -9.62
N LYS A 685 11.30 37.74 -10.91
CA LYS A 685 10.94 39.03 -11.51
C LYS A 685 9.49 39.08 -12.00
N GLN A 686 8.92 37.92 -12.32
CA GLN A 686 7.54 37.80 -12.83
C GLN A 686 6.49 37.69 -11.72
N LEU A 687 6.81 36.94 -10.66
CA LEU A 687 5.84 36.66 -9.60
C LEU A 687 5.97 37.68 -8.44
N PRO A 688 4.86 38.03 -7.81
CA PRO A 688 4.91 38.94 -6.65
C PRO A 688 5.42 38.19 -5.41
N ASN A 689 6.13 38.91 -4.53
CA ASN A 689 6.54 38.41 -3.21
C ASN A 689 7.19 37.04 -3.23
N THR A 690 8.29 36.90 -3.96
CA THR A 690 9.04 35.66 -4.07
C THR A 690 10.13 35.53 -3.02
N LYS A 691 10.35 34.32 -2.53
CA LYS A 691 11.55 33.93 -1.77
C LYS A 691 12.25 32.81 -2.54
N THR A 692 13.56 32.93 -2.69
CA THR A 692 14.37 31.94 -3.41
C THR A 692 15.34 31.24 -2.46
N LEU A 693 15.39 29.90 -2.52
CA LEU A 693 16.38 29.05 -1.86
C LEU A 693 17.12 28.28 -2.95
N LEU A 694 18.41 28.49 -3.08
CA LEU A 694 19.24 27.94 -4.16
C LEU A 694 20.47 27.23 -3.58
N ASN A 695 20.79 26.04 -4.10
CA ASN A 695 21.97 25.24 -3.75
C ASN A 695 22.05 25.00 -2.23
N ASP A 696 23.16 25.28 -1.57
CA ASP A 696 23.34 25.05 -0.12
C ASP A 696 22.31 25.75 0.76
N ASN A 697 21.65 26.82 0.28
CA ASN A 697 20.55 27.46 0.98
C ASN A 697 19.24 26.69 0.90
N PHE A 698 19.14 25.69 0.04
CA PHE A 698 18.01 24.78 -0.06
C PHE A 698 18.30 23.51 0.75
N SER A 699 17.88 23.51 2.02
CA SER A 699 17.85 22.36 2.93
C SER A 699 16.42 22.04 3.33
N ILE A 700 16.19 20.86 3.90
CA ILE A 700 14.88 20.48 4.46
C ILE A 700 14.46 21.49 5.56
N ASP A 701 15.41 21.88 6.43
CA ASP A 701 15.16 22.82 7.52
C ASP A 701 14.83 24.22 7.02
N THR A 702 15.56 24.74 6.01
CA THR A 702 15.31 26.06 5.44
C THR A 702 14.00 26.10 4.66
N LEU A 703 13.64 25.00 3.98
CA LEU A 703 12.34 24.84 3.34
C LEU A 703 11.22 24.88 4.38
N GLN A 704 11.34 24.11 5.45
CA GLN A 704 10.36 24.10 6.54
C GLN A 704 10.22 25.49 7.18
N ALA A 705 11.34 26.12 7.51
CA ALA A 705 11.34 27.46 8.09
C ALA A 705 10.70 28.50 7.15
N ALA A 706 10.91 28.39 5.83
CA ALA A 706 10.27 29.26 4.86
C ALA A 706 8.76 29.04 4.81
N LEU A 707 8.32 27.80 4.71
CA LEU A 707 6.89 27.45 4.67
C LEU A 707 6.14 27.87 5.94
N VAL A 708 6.79 27.83 7.11
CA VAL A 708 6.20 28.28 8.38
C VAL A 708 6.12 29.82 8.45
N ALA A 709 7.10 30.52 7.88
CA ALA A 709 7.25 31.96 8.02
C ALA A 709 6.24 32.77 7.21
N ASP A 710 5.75 32.26 6.07
CA ASP A 710 4.87 32.98 5.15
C ASP A 710 3.89 32.05 4.45
N ASP A 711 2.78 32.60 3.93
CA ASP A 711 1.74 31.88 3.19
C ASP A 711 2.07 31.87 1.69
N TYR A 712 2.74 30.82 1.23
CA TYR A 712 3.03 30.66 -0.19
C TYR A 712 1.90 29.90 -0.89
N ARG A 713 1.39 30.50 -1.97
CA ARG A 713 0.39 29.87 -2.85
C ARG A 713 1.03 29.04 -3.95
N ILE A 714 2.29 29.31 -4.25
CA ILE A 714 3.09 28.60 -5.25
C ILE A 714 4.35 28.07 -4.59
N LEU A 715 4.61 26.76 -4.77
CA LEU A 715 5.89 26.12 -4.48
C LEU A 715 6.49 25.65 -5.81
N HIS A 716 7.57 26.27 -6.24
CA HIS A 716 8.28 25.91 -7.45
C HIS A 716 9.61 25.27 -7.11
N MET A 717 9.84 24.05 -7.60
CA MET A 717 11.01 23.22 -7.31
C MET A 717 11.72 22.85 -8.62
N ALA A 718 12.87 23.47 -8.86
CA ALA A 718 13.73 23.21 -10.01
C ALA A 718 14.97 22.43 -9.55
N THR A 719 14.87 21.10 -9.52
CA THR A 719 15.92 20.20 -9.02
C THR A 719 15.78 18.80 -9.58
N HIS A 720 16.84 18.00 -9.45
CA HIS A 720 16.74 16.58 -9.75
C HIS A 720 15.74 15.87 -8.85
N GLY A 721 15.03 14.89 -9.40
CA GLY A 721 14.15 14.01 -8.68
C GLY A 721 14.05 12.65 -9.32
N THR A 722 13.62 11.66 -8.55
CA THR A 722 13.30 10.33 -9.07
C THR A 722 11.91 9.94 -8.63
N PHE A 723 11.20 9.23 -9.51
CA PHE A 723 9.91 8.63 -9.21
C PHE A 723 9.96 7.17 -9.66
N GLY A 724 9.87 6.27 -8.71
CA GLY A 724 10.09 4.85 -8.92
C GLY A 724 8.91 3.99 -8.51
N PHE A 725 9.14 2.70 -8.47
CA PHE A 725 8.14 1.69 -8.14
C PHE A 725 7.68 1.74 -6.67
N ALA A 726 8.59 2.04 -5.75
CA ALA A 726 8.30 2.09 -4.33
C ALA A 726 8.26 3.55 -3.82
N PRO A 727 7.50 3.84 -2.76
CA PRO A 727 7.40 5.20 -2.21
C PRO A 727 8.75 5.83 -1.85
N GLU A 728 9.70 5.03 -1.38
CA GLU A 728 11.06 5.45 -1.02
C GLU A 728 11.94 5.81 -2.24
N ASP A 729 11.55 5.38 -3.44
CA ASP A 729 12.21 5.76 -4.69
C ASP A 729 11.79 7.17 -5.15
N ASN A 730 10.81 7.78 -4.47
CA ASN A 730 10.21 9.06 -4.85
C ASN A 730 10.78 10.17 -3.96
N PHE A 731 11.74 10.89 -4.50
CA PHE A 731 12.36 12.01 -3.81
C PHE A 731 12.85 13.07 -4.79
N VAL A 732 13.04 14.27 -4.29
CA VAL A 732 13.77 15.34 -4.94
C VAL A 732 15.11 15.56 -4.22
N VAL A 733 16.14 15.96 -4.98
CA VAL A 733 17.46 16.24 -4.44
C VAL A 733 17.45 17.64 -3.83
N VAL A 734 18.01 17.78 -2.64
CA VAL A 734 18.20 19.04 -1.93
C VAL A 734 19.64 19.51 -2.10
N GLY A 735 19.87 20.82 -2.13
CA GLY A 735 21.20 21.36 -2.36
C GLY A 735 22.17 21.13 -1.19
N ALA A 736 21.65 21.21 0.04
CA ALA A 736 22.45 20.98 1.24
C ALA A 736 22.95 19.51 1.33
N LYS A 737 24.11 19.36 1.96
CA LYS A 737 24.69 18.05 2.25
C LYS A 737 24.09 17.44 3.52
N ASP A 738 24.11 16.11 3.58
CA ASP A 738 23.76 15.36 4.76
C ASP A 738 24.80 15.52 5.91
N ALA A 739 24.50 14.94 7.08
CA ALA A 739 25.39 15.00 8.22
C ALA A 739 26.79 14.39 7.98
N THR A 740 26.98 13.63 6.92
CA THR A 740 28.29 13.07 6.50
C THR A 740 29.09 14.01 5.58
N GLU A 741 28.47 15.09 5.11
CA GLU A 741 28.99 16.01 4.09
C GLU A 741 29.39 15.33 2.76
N GLN A 742 29.06 14.05 2.61
CA GLN A 742 29.40 13.26 1.42
C GLN A 742 28.31 13.34 0.36
N TYR A 743 27.04 13.25 0.78
CA TYR A 743 25.90 13.19 -0.13
C TYR A 743 24.97 14.39 0.06
N ASN A 744 24.24 14.73 -0.99
CA ASN A 744 23.14 15.69 -0.88
C ASN A 744 21.97 15.05 -0.12
N GLU A 745 21.26 15.83 0.67
CA GLU A 745 20.00 15.40 1.29
C GLU A 745 18.97 15.07 0.22
N THR A 746 18.07 14.18 0.54
CA THR A 746 16.90 13.84 -0.31
C THR A 746 15.61 14.15 0.44
N LEU A 747 14.72 14.85 -0.21
CA LEU A 747 13.37 15.13 0.30
C LEU A 747 12.40 14.15 -0.36
N THR A 748 11.97 13.13 0.40
CA THR A 748 10.96 12.20 -0.10
C THR A 748 9.60 12.87 -0.22
N ILE A 749 8.74 12.35 -1.10
CA ILE A 749 7.36 12.87 -1.24
C ILE A 749 6.58 12.77 0.07
N GLY A 750 6.85 11.75 0.87
CA GLY A 750 6.26 11.62 2.21
C GLY A 750 6.69 12.72 3.19
N GLN A 751 7.96 13.12 3.13
CA GLN A 751 8.47 14.25 3.93
C GLN A 751 7.90 15.58 3.42
N LEU A 752 7.84 15.77 2.10
CA LEU A 752 7.22 16.96 1.51
C LEU A 752 5.74 17.10 1.93
N ASP A 753 4.98 16.01 1.90
CA ASP A 753 3.61 15.95 2.42
C ASP A 753 3.54 16.39 3.89
N GLN A 754 4.42 15.86 4.73
CA GLN A 754 4.46 16.23 6.15
C GLN A 754 4.80 17.70 6.35
N LEU A 755 5.77 18.24 5.59
CA LEU A 755 6.14 19.65 5.66
C LEU A 755 4.96 20.56 5.30
N ILE A 756 4.26 20.26 4.21
CA ILE A 756 3.12 21.04 3.74
C ILE A 756 1.94 20.92 4.72
N ARG A 757 1.64 19.72 5.22
CA ARG A 757 0.55 19.52 6.19
C ARG A 757 0.81 20.16 7.55
N ASN A 758 2.05 20.14 8.02
CA ASN A 758 2.41 20.76 9.29
C ASN A 758 2.25 22.28 9.25
N VAL A 759 2.22 22.86 8.07
CA VAL A 759 1.99 24.30 7.84
C VAL A 759 0.51 24.59 7.55
N ASN A 760 -0.27 23.59 7.12
CA ASN A 760 -1.70 23.74 6.88
C ASN A 760 -2.47 23.88 8.21
N ASP A 761 -2.42 25.05 8.78
CA ASP A 761 -3.37 25.54 9.76
C ASP A 761 -4.71 25.76 9.03
N PRO A 762 -5.88 25.38 9.60
CA PRO A 762 -7.20 25.66 9.00
C PRO A 762 -7.45 27.14 8.69
N THR A 763 -6.64 28.03 9.24
CA THR A 763 -6.70 29.48 9.00
C THR A 763 -5.82 29.95 7.82
N ARG A 764 -4.99 29.05 7.25
CA ARG A 764 -4.10 29.35 6.12
C ARG A 764 -4.70 28.83 4.80
N GLU A 765 -4.44 29.57 3.74
CA GLU A 765 -4.79 29.13 2.39
C GLU A 765 -3.87 28.00 1.93
N PRO A 766 -4.41 26.94 1.30
CA PRO A 766 -3.59 25.84 0.79
C PRO A 766 -2.68 26.31 -0.36
N ILE A 767 -1.59 25.56 -0.59
CA ILE A 767 -0.75 25.75 -1.78
C ILE A 767 -1.60 25.41 -3.02
N GLU A 768 -1.76 26.38 -3.89
CA GLU A 768 -2.54 26.25 -5.14
C GLU A 768 -1.81 25.47 -6.20
N LEU A 769 -0.49 25.68 -6.28
CA LEU A 769 0.31 25.11 -7.35
C LEU A 769 1.68 24.66 -6.84
N LEU A 770 1.97 23.37 -7.04
CA LEU A 770 3.30 22.80 -6.95
C LEU A 770 3.85 22.62 -8.36
N THR A 771 5.01 23.19 -8.66
CA THR A 771 5.68 22.97 -9.95
C THR A 771 6.97 22.17 -9.71
N LEU A 772 7.14 21.07 -10.44
CA LEU A 772 8.31 20.21 -10.40
C LEU A 772 8.96 20.18 -11.79
N THR A 773 10.05 20.91 -11.97
CA THR A 773 10.80 20.93 -13.22
C THR A 773 12.12 20.17 -13.07
N ALA A 774 12.63 19.63 -14.16
CA ALA A 774 13.88 18.86 -14.21
C ALA A 774 13.84 17.49 -13.48
N CYS A 775 12.69 16.85 -13.44
CA CYS A 775 12.56 15.51 -12.87
C CYS A 775 12.85 14.42 -13.91
N ASP A 776 13.65 13.43 -13.56
CA ASP A 776 13.76 12.16 -14.29
C ASP A 776 12.58 11.23 -13.91
N THR A 777 11.35 11.76 -14.15
CA THR A 777 10.12 11.23 -13.54
C THR A 777 9.53 10.05 -14.28
N ALA A 778 9.92 9.82 -15.53
CA ALA A 778 9.21 8.88 -16.38
C ALA A 778 10.03 7.69 -16.87
N ILE A 779 11.10 7.34 -16.20
CA ILE A 779 11.73 6.03 -16.43
C ILE A 779 10.85 4.93 -15.80
N GLY A 780 9.76 5.31 -15.10
CA GLY A 780 8.82 4.44 -14.42
C GLY A 780 7.67 3.90 -15.29
N GLY A 781 7.14 2.74 -14.93
CA GLY A 781 5.90 2.18 -15.46
C GLY A 781 4.66 2.80 -14.83
N ASN A 782 3.55 2.07 -14.86
CA ASN A 782 2.25 2.47 -14.32
C ASN A 782 2.34 3.02 -12.87
N ARG A 783 3.16 2.42 -12.00
CA ARG A 783 3.32 2.87 -10.61
C ARG A 783 4.11 4.16 -10.43
N SER A 784 5.10 4.43 -11.26
CA SER A 784 5.89 5.67 -11.18
C SER A 784 5.06 6.91 -11.52
N THR A 785 4.13 6.77 -12.48
CA THR A 785 3.17 7.84 -12.80
C THR A 785 2.13 8.04 -11.69
N LEU A 786 1.80 7.01 -10.91
CA LEU A 786 1.02 7.16 -9.67
C LEU A 786 1.78 7.99 -8.63
N GLY A 787 3.11 7.81 -8.52
CA GLY A 787 3.97 8.62 -7.66
C GLY A 787 3.82 10.10 -7.96
N LEU A 788 3.93 10.48 -9.23
CA LEU A 788 3.80 11.86 -9.67
C LEU A 788 2.38 12.42 -9.46
N ALA A 789 1.34 11.68 -9.86
CA ALA A 789 -0.05 12.07 -9.65
C ALA A 789 -0.39 12.17 -8.15
N GLY A 790 0.16 11.27 -7.35
CA GLY A 790 -0.04 11.26 -5.91
C GLY A 790 0.66 12.40 -5.17
N VAL A 791 1.69 13.02 -5.74
CA VAL A 791 2.34 14.21 -5.13
C VAL A 791 1.34 15.32 -4.93
N ALA A 792 0.58 15.68 -5.97
CA ALA A 792 -0.42 16.74 -5.88
C ALA A 792 -1.48 16.43 -4.83
N VAL A 793 -2.01 15.20 -4.85
CA VAL A 793 -3.08 14.79 -3.94
C VAL A 793 -2.58 14.65 -2.51
N ARG A 794 -1.40 14.05 -2.33
CA ARG A 794 -0.86 13.75 -1.00
C ARG A 794 -0.32 14.97 -0.29
N ALA A 795 0.41 15.84 -1.00
CA ALA A 795 0.94 17.07 -0.42
C ALA A 795 -0.15 18.09 -0.03
N GLY A 796 -1.43 17.78 -0.28
CA GLY A 796 -2.54 18.70 0.02
C GLY A 796 -2.50 19.95 -0.84
N VAL A 797 -1.80 19.91 -1.97
CA VAL A 797 -1.79 20.98 -2.96
C VAL A 797 -2.95 20.80 -3.93
N ARG A 798 -3.53 21.89 -4.41
CA ARG A 798 -4.68 21.82 -5.32
C ARG A 798 -4.32 21.34 -6.72
N SER A 799 -3.12 21.69 -7.18
CA SER A 799 -2.62 21.34 -8.51
C SER A 799 -1.12 21.10 -8.50
N ALA A 800 -0.64 20.26 -9.41
CA ALA A 800 0.78 20.17 -9.70
C ALA A 800 1.02 20.29 -11.20
N VAL A 801 2.09 21.00 -11.59
CA VAL A 801 2.69 20.92 -12.92
C VAL A 801 3.98 20.14 -12.78
N ALA A 802 4.11 19.08 -13.55
CA ALA A 802 5.28 18.21 -13.48
C ALA A 802 5.64 17.68 -14.88
N THR A 803 6.81 17.08 -14.99
CA THR A 803 7.32 16.59 -16.28
C THR A 803 7.32 15.06 -16.32
N LEU A 804 6.86 14.47 -17.42
CA LEU A 804 6.82 13.02 -17.63
C LEU A 804 8.18 12.38 -17.89
N TRP A 805 9.17 13.15 -18.32
CA TRP A 805 10.57 12.74 -18.52
C TRP A 805 11.54 13.90 -18.31
N ALA A 806 12.82 13.61 -18.23
CA ALA A 806 13.84 14.63 -18.08
C ALA A 806 13.80 15.61 -19.26
N VAL A 807 13.50 16.86 -18.96
CA VAL A 807 13.38 17.94 -19.93
C VAL A 807 14.75 18.56 -20.19
N SER A 808 14.87 19.25 -21.34
CA SER A 808 16.09 19.96 -21.64
C SER A 808 16.25 21.20 -20.75
N ASP A 809 17.41 21.26 -20.10
CA ASP A 809 17.79 22.40 -19.27
C ASP A 809 17.66 23.76 -20.00
N ASP A 810 17.93 23.82 -21.31
CA ASP A 810 17.87 25.06 -22.10
C ASP A 810 16.47 25.61 -22.37
N SER A 811 15.45 24.72 -22.52
CA SER A 811 14.09 25.10 -22.93
C SER A 811 13.12 25.21 -21.76
N THR A 812 13.44 24.59 -20.63
CA THR A 812 12.57 24.58 -19.42
C THR A 812 12.29 25.98 -18.87
N PRO A 813 13.26 26.90 -18.68
CA PRO A 813 12.99 28.24 -18.19
C PRO A 813 12.01 29.01 -19.08
N GLU A 814 12.04 28.78 -20.40
CA GLU A 814 11.19 29.50 -21.35
C GLU A 814 9.72 29.06 -21.22
N ILE A 815 9.44 27.77 -21.30
CA ILE A 815 8.04 27.29 -21.19
C ILE A 815 7.46 27.56 -19.80
N VAL A 816 8.25 27.44 -18.75
CA VAL A 816 7.83 27.71 -17.38
C VAL A 816 7.52 29.19 -17.19
N SER A 817 8.39 30.08 -17.68
CA SER A 817 8.15 31.52 -17.67
C SER A 817 6.87 31.89 -18.44
N MET A 818 6.66 31.32 -19.65
CA MET A 818 5.42 31.53 -20.42
C MET A 818 4.18 31.04 -19.64
N PHE A 819 4.27 29.88 -18.99
CA PHE A 819 3.18 29.35 -18.18
C PHE A 819 2.81 30.29 -17.04
N TYR A 820 3.76 30.77 -16.26
CA TYR A 820 3.49 31.68 -15.15
C TYR A 820 3.01 33.06 -15.63
N ASP A 821 3.43 33.52 -16.81
CA ASP A 821 2.92 34.73 -17.42
C ASP A 821 1.43 34.60 -17.77
N GLN A 822 1.05 33.49 -18.39
CA GLN A 822 -0.35 33.18 -18.70
C GLN A 822 -1.20 32.91 -17.45
N LEU A 823 -0.61 32.29 -16.42
CA LEU A 823 -1.30 32.00 -15.16
C LEU A 823 -1.78 33.29 -14.45
N GLN A 824 -1.14 34.42 -14.67
CA GLN A 824 -1.53 35.71 -14.10
C GLN A 824 -2.73 36.34 -14.81
N GLN A 825 -3.11 35.87 -16.01
CA GLN A 825 -4.27 36.37 -16.77
C GLN A 825 -5.57 35.90 -16.10
N PRO A 826 -6.45 36.80 -15.67
CA PRO A 826 -7.60 36.46 -14.83
C PRO A 826 -8.66 35.60 -15.51
N GLU A 827 -8.73 35.63 -16.84
CA GLU A 827 -9.66 34.85 -17.66
C GLU A 827 -9.25 33.43 -17.94
N LEU A 828 -7.96 33.08 -17.81
CA LEU A 828 -7.46 31.77 -18.13
C LEU A 828 -7.52 30.83 -16.91
N THR A 829 -7.83 29.56 -17.14
CA THR A 829 -7.66 28.49 -16.17
C THR A 829 -6.19 28.07 -16.14
N LYS A 830 -5.80 27.28 -15.12
CA LYS A 830 -4.44 26.70 -15.06
C LYS A 830 -4.14 25.84 -16.29
N ALA A 831 -5.14 25.06 -16.75
CA ALA A 831 -5.01 24.25 -17.94
C ALA A 831 -4.84 25.08 -19.22
N GLU A 832 -5.63 26.16 -19.37
CA GLU A 832 -5.51 27.08 -20.52
C GLU A 832 -4.17 27.84 -20.48
N ALA A 833 -3.67 28.22 -19.30
CA ALA A 833 -2.37 28.85 -19.16
C ALA A 833 -1.23 27.94 -19.62
N LEU A 834 -1.28 26.65 -19.25
CA LEU A 834 -0.30 25.67 -19.72
C LEU A 834 -0.44 25.41 -21.23
N GLN A 835 -1.67 25.30 -21.74
CA GLN A 835 -1.96 25.19 -23.17
C GLN A 835 -1.30 26.32 -23.98
N GLN A 836 -1.47 27.57 -23.55
CA GLN A 836 -0.90 28.71 -24.26
C GLN A 836 0.64 28.67 -24.28
N ALA A 837 1.27 28.25 -23.18
CA ALA A 837 2.72 28.07 -23.12
C ALA A 837 3.21 26.98 -24.08
N GLN A 838 2.50 25.83 -24.11
CA GLN A 838 2.82 24.72 -25.02
C GLN A 838 2.62 25.08 -26.48
N ILE A 839 1.54 25.78 -26.82
CA ILE A 839 1.29 26.27 -28.19
C ILE A 839 2.34 27.30 -28.61
N ALA A 840 2.79 28.17 -27.72
CA ALA A 840 3.84 29.12 -28.01
C ALA A 840 5.17 28.43 -28.35
N MET A 841 5.52 27.38 -27.63
CA MET A 841 6.66 26.51 -27.96
C MET A 841 6.49 25.84 -29.31
N LEU A 842 5.35 25.18 -29.54
CA LEU A 842 5.02 24.50 -30.80
C LEU A 842 5.09 25.45 -32.01
N LYS A 843 4.65 26.70 -31.88
CA LYS A 843 4.59 27.70 -32.97
C LYS A 843 5.78 28.66 -32.97
N SER A 844 6.82 28.38 -32.22
CA SER A 844 8.00 29.27 -32.07
C SER A 844 8.81 29.50 -33.37
N GLY A 845 8.59 28.68 -34.40
CA GLY A 845 9.38 28.70 -35.63
C GLY A 845 10.76 28.03 -35.49
N ASP A 846 11.14 27.63 -34.29
CA ASP A 846 12.35 26.87 -34.02
C ASP A 846 12.03 25.37 -33.99
N ILE A 847 12.63 24.60 -34.90
CA ILE A 847 12.37 23.15 -35.03
C ILE A 847 12.63 22.41 -33.73
N LEU A 848 13.63 22.84 -32.95
CA LEU A 848 13.97 22.20 -31.69
C LEU A 848 12.89 22.46 -30.62
N LYS A 849 12.43 23.69 -30.51
CA LYS A 849 11.40 24.09 -29.56
C LYS A 849 10.03 23.54 -29.92
N ALA A 850 9.72 23.48 -31.23
CA ALA A 850 8.45 22.97 -31.75
C ALA A 850 8.32 21.44 -31.59
N HIS A 851 9.44 20.71 -31.39
CA HIS A 851 9.38 19.27 -31.23
C HIS A 851 8.63 18.85 -29.95
N PRO A 852 7.66 17.92 -30.01
CA PRO A 852 6.84 17.54 -28.84
C PRO A 852 7.62 17.09 -27.60
N TYR A 853 8.83 16.54 -27.77
CA TYR A 853 9.72 16.20 -26.66
C TYR A 853 9.94 17.37 -25.68
N ARG A 854 9.89 18.62 -26.15
CA ARG A 854 10.21 19.83 -25.36
C ARG A 854 9.04 20.38 -24.58
N TRP A 855 7.82 20.28 -25.09
CA TRP A 855 6.62 20.87 -24.49
C TRP A 855 5.60 19.86 -23.98
N ALA A 856 5.53 18.67 -24.58
CA ALA A 856 4.54 17.67 -24.21
C ALA A 856 4.75 17.00 -22.83
N PRO A 857 5.99 16.91 -22.27
CA PRO A 857 6.17 16.33 -20.94
C PRO A 857 5.53 17.13 -19.83
N PHE A 858 5.31 18.43 -20.00
CA PHE A 858 4.65 19.25 -18.98
C PHE A 858 3.18 18.91 -18.89
N ILE A 859 2.77 18.34 -17.79
CA ILE A 859 1.38 17.94 -17.52
C ILE A 859 0.86 18.66 -16.28
N LEU A 860 -0.41 19.08 -16.35
CA LEU A 860 -1.15 19.61 -15.21
C LEU A 860 -1.92 18.47 -14.55
N ILE A 861 -1.74 18.29 -13.25
CA ILE A 861 -2.36 17.25 -12.45
C ILE A 861 -3.21 17.90 -11.35
N GLY A 862 -4.45 17.41 -11.18
CA GLY A 862 -5.38 17.89 -10.16
C GLY A 862 -6.29 18.99 -10.65
N ASN A 863 -6.48 20.04 -9.86
CA ASN A 863 -7.40 21.15 -10.19
C ASN A 863 -6.94 21.94 -11.42
N TRP A 864 -7.71 21.90 -12.48
CA TRP A 864 -7.41 22.54 -13.77
C TRP A 864 -7.95 23.96 -13.92
N LEU A 865 -8.85 24.43 -13.00
CA LEU A 865 -9.55 25.71 -13.03
C LEU A 865 -8.69 26.87 -12.49
#